data_b732e0ae158f2276ebfa41c7469d2566
#
_entry.id   b732e0ae158f2276ebfa41c7469d2566
#
_cell.length_a   1.000
_cell.length_b   1.000
_cell.length_c   1.000
_cell.angle_alpha   90.00
_cell.angle_beta   90.00
_cell.angle_gamma   90.00
#
_symmetry.space_group_name_H-M   'P 1'
#
loop_
_entity.id
_entity.type
_entity.pdbx_description
1 polymer ?
#
loop_
_entity_poly.entity_id
_entity_poly.type
_entity_poly.pdbx_seq_one_letter_code
_entity_poly.pdbx_strand_id
1 'polypeptide(L)'
;MAVNERLQDLNITHQQNVELFKTNLASRGERIYRRGIRELRTKLRSYTEDRESNLIPTPTVRNEIEKALLAILNKINREYENSLNSDIQDFTESEQRFYERSLRMVLNSFEVQLPIQIPDEGVAFNRTKSDPMYLRNGQRARYLEELRNPGLKARRYIRDNLASGFTLGLSIFIISSNLFSSTTGLFRSILRSSRITASLLSQHATSTSRAVFYEQNRDIIKGYKWVSVLDSRTSDTCQYLSERTWFYDNPEASTLPGPISPPAHYNCFDDETEVYTNFGWKHFSEINGFEKFLSFNPKNISENTFVDSINYFKREYKGKMLFFNNKNNDFNLCVTPDHNLVLKYRGKKSNGNYRFVKASKIPKWQNQFYRGLTWKGKNRSLLKLGEYKLTPQQYCVFMGYYLSNGILTEIDNNSHRIEILNQKKIKGFYNNLKDLPFKINKNKYSINIYSQTIVNELKRFGKSHEKFVPDTIKNMTKKNIIIFLNSFITAQSYNHKLCKEIKDSKVLYTKSKKLADDLGELILKAGGRPSYSLEKENTWLVFWRHHIHSNSESIIKSEIDYSGNVYCVELRKWHTLLVRRNGCVVWAGNCRSTTSPIVKSRRDLSDNIINAQTIGLSALAVALTGAVPARTSYRQWLERQPASIQREVLGEARYNLYRSGELTIDRFYSDDARFYTLRELDNLGVQIPEEYLRFINGET
;
A
#
# COMPACT_ATOMS: atom_id res chain seq x y z
N MET A 1 36.94 -8.25 7.51
CA MET A 1 35.67 -7.68 7.99
C MET A 1 35.19 -6.52 7.08
N ALA A 2 35.98 -5.49 6.87
CA ALA A 2 35.56 -4.30 6.11
C ALA A 2 35.02 -4.53 4.69
N VAL A 3 35.48 -5.57 4.00
CA VAL A 3 35.10 -5.86 2.62
C VAL A 3 33.69 -6.43 2.51
N ASN A 4 33.31 -7.32 3.42
CA ASN A 4 31.96 -7.88 3.46
C ASN A 4 30.91 -6.81 3.86
N GLU A 5 31.32 -5.81 4.66
CA GLU A 5 30.45 -4.65 4.98
C GLU A 5 30.21 -3.77 3.77
N ARG A 6 31.20 -3.53 2.93
CA ARG A 6 31.07 -2.76 1.69
C ARG A 6 30.16 -3.46 0.68
N LEU A 7 30.23 -4.79 0.57
CA LEU A 7 29.29 -5.58 -0.22
C LEU A 7 27.86 -5.47 0.32
N GLN A 8 27.72 -5.41 1.62
CA GLN A 8 26.42 -5.26 2.28
C GLN A 8 25.75 -3.95 1.91
N ASP A 9 26.48 -2.82 1.97
CA ASP A 9 25.96 -1.49 1.59
C ASP A 9 25.57 -1.42 0.11
N LEU A 10 26.39 -2.01 -0.76
CA LEU A 10 26.08 -2.12 -2.19
C LEU A 10 24.79 -2.90 -2.44
N ASN A 11 24.60 -4.03 -1.75
CA ASN A 11 23.39 -4.83 -1.90
C ASN A 11 22.15 -4.12 -1.36
N ILE A 12 22.26 -3.32 -0.29
CA ILE A 12 21.16 -2.49 0.21
C ILE A 12 20.75 -1.44 -0.83
N THR A 13 21.74 -0.74 -1.41
CA THR A 13 21.49 0.27 -2.45
C THR A 13 20.90 -0.38 -3.71
N HIS A 14 21.41 -1.55 -4.09
CA HIS A 14 20.90 -2.28 -5.24
C HIS A 14 19.45 -2.71 -5.05
N GLN A 15 19.05 -3.10 -3.84
CA GLN A 15 17.66 -3.45 -3.54
C GLN A 15 16.68 -2.30 -3.86
N GLN A 16 17.09 -1.05 -3.71
CA GLN A 16 16.28 0.12 -4.12
C GLN A 16 16.06 0.15 -5.64
N ASN A 17 17.10 -0.16 -6.43
CA ASN A 17 17.00 -0.25 -7.88
C ASN A 17 16.08 -1.40 -8.32
N VAL A 18 16.13 -2.54 -7.63
CA VAL A 18 15.19 -3.65 -7.84
C VAL A 18 13.75 -3.22 -7.60
N GLU A 19 13.47 -2.45 -6.55
CA GLU A 19 12.13 -1.94 -6.29
C GLU A 19 11.66 -0.94 -7.36
N LEU A 20 12.56 -0.12 -7.88
CA LEU A 20 12.25 0.77 -9.02
C LEU A 20 11.92 -0.05 -10.27
N PHE A 21 12.70 -1.09 -10.57
CA PHE A 21 12.44 -1.99 -11.69
C PHE A 21 11.05 -2.64 -11.57
N LYS A 22 10.69 -3.20 -10.41
CA LYS A 22 9.34 -3.75 -10.16
C LYS A 22 8.23 -2.77 -10.50
N THR A 23 8.42 -1.52 -10.11
CA THR A 23 7.45 -0.45 -10.38
C THR A 23 7.31 -0.15 -11.86
N ASN A 24 8.43 -0.08 -12.57
CA ASN A 24 8.46 0.19 -14.01
C ASN A 24 7.82 -0.95 -14.79
N LEU A 25 8.13 -2.20 -14.43
CA LEU A 25 7.54 -3.40 -15.02
C LEU A 25 6.02 -3.44 -14.82
N ALA A 26 5.55 -3.18 -13.60
CA ALA A 26 4.12 -3.09 -13.29
C ALA A 26 3.43 -1.99 -14.11
N SER A 27 4.05 -0.82 -14.20
CA SER A 27 3.52 0.32 -14.96
C SER A 27 3.47 0.04 -16.46
N ARG A 28 4.44 -0.72 -17.02
CA ARG A 28 4.44 -1.15 -18.42
C ARG A 28 3.30 -2.13 -18.69
N GLY A 29 3.15 -3.15 -17.87
CA GLY A 29 2.04 -4.10 -17.98
C GLY A 29 0.67 -3.43 -17.90
N GLU A 30 0.52 -2.46 -17.00
CA GLU A 30 -0.71 -1.66 -16.92
C GLU A 30 -0.99 -0.86 -18.19
N ARG A 31 0.02 -0.23 -18.79
CA ARG A 31 -0.17 0.55 -20.03
C ARG A 31 -0.66 -0.33 -21.17
N ILE A 32 -0.13 -1.54 -21.31
CA ILE A 32 -0.58 -2.51 -22.32
C ILE A 32 -2.05 -2.84 -22.11
N TYR A 33 -2.44 -3.24 -20.90
CA TYR A 33 -3.85 -3.55 -20.60
C TYR A 33 -4.77 -2.33 -20.69
N ARG A 34 -4.35 -1.13 -20.29
CA ARG A 34 -5.16 0.10 -20.43
C ARG A 34 -5.47 0.42 -21.89
N ARG A 35 -4.49 0.23 -22.79
CA ARG A 35 -4.71 0.39 -24.24
C ARG A 35 -5.68 -0.66 -24.75
N GLY A 36 -5.46 -1.92 -24.42
CA GLY A 36 -6.30 -3.01 -24.85
C GLY A 36 -7.74 -2.95 -24.33
N ILE A 37 -7.95 -2.51 -23.10
CA ILE A 37 -9.30 -2.31 -22.55
C ILE A 37 -10.05 -1.21 -23.32
N ARG A 38 -9.37 -0.17 -23.77
CA ARG A 38 -10.00 0.85 -24.66
C ARG A 38 -10.44 0.21 -25.98
N GLU A 39 -9.59 -0.61 -26.59
CA GLU A 39 -9.89 -1.35 -27.81
C GLU A 39 -11.11 -2.30 -27.62
N LEU A 40 -11.14 -3.08 -26.53
CA LEU A 40 -12.28 -3.91 -26.16
C LEU A 40 -13.59 -3.09 -26.00
N ARG A 41 -13.48 -1.94 -25.34
CA ARG A 41 -14.64 -1.05 -25.12
C ARG A 41 -15.16 -0.46 -26.43
N THR A 42 -14.28 -0.01 -27.31
CA THR A 42 -14.65 0.49 -28.63
C THR A 42 -15.32 -0.60 -29.46
N LYS A 43 -14.75 -1.82 -29.47
CA LYS A 43 -15.34 -2.96 -30.18
C LYS A 43 -16.73 -3.31 -29.66
N LEU A 44 -16.94 -3.33 -28.34
CA LEU A 44 -18.26 -3.61 -27.78
C LEU A 44 -19.26 -2.51 -28.10
N ARG A 45 -18.83 -1.24 -28.12
CA ARG A 45 -19.67 -0.10 -28.50
C ARG A 45 -20.12 -0.17 -29.96
N SER A 46 -19.30 -0.62 -30.90
CA SER A 46 -19.70 -0.74 -32.30
C SER A 46 -20.91 -1.64 -32.54
N TYR A 47 -21.21 -2.53 -31.61
CA TYR A 47 -22.44 -3.32 -31.65
C TYR A 47 -23.67 -2.58 -31.12
N THR A 48 -23.51 -1.40 -30.51
CA THR A 48 -24.61 -0.58 -30.00
C THR A 48 -24.94 0.61 -30.92
N GLU A 49 -23.98 1.07 -31.74
CA GLU A 49 -24.15 2.20 -32.65
C GLU A 49 -24.97 1.83 -33.88
N ASP A 50 -24.85 0.57 -34.36
CA ASP A 50 -25.55 0.06 -35.54
C ASP A 50 -26.93 -0.57 -35.25
N ARG A 51 -27.35 -0.66 -33.98
CA ARG A 51 -28.58 -1.35 -33.56
C ARG A 51 -29.27 -0.54 -32.45
N GLU A 52 -30.60 -0.49 -32.51
CA GLU A 52 -31.38 0.14 -31.42
C GLU A 52 -30.92 -0.30 -30.04
N SER A 53 -30.54 0.63 -29.19
CA SER A 53 -29.80 0.44 -27.94
C SER A 53 -30.46 -0.46 -26.88
N ASN A 54 -31.72 -0.85 -27.10
CA ASN A 54 -32.51 -1.66 -26.16
C ASN A 54 -32.76 -3.09 -26.62
N LEU A 55 -32.23 -3.54 -27.77
CA LEU A 55 -32.44 -4.90 -28.25
C LEU A 55 -31.60 -5.92 -27.46
N ILE A 56 -32.25 -6.97 -27.00
CA ILE A 56 -31.63 -8.15 -26.43
C ILE A 56 -30.96 -8.93 -27.58
N PRO A 57 -29.64 -9.15 -27.56
CA PRO A 57 -28.97 -9.79 -28.68
C PRO A 57 -29.36 -11.27 -28.83
N THR A 58 -29.51 -11.71 -30.08
CA THR A 58 -29.74 -13.13 -30.43
C THR A 58 -28.54 -13.99 -30.00
N PRO A 59 -28.70 -15.32 -29.85
CA PRO A 59 -27.60 -16.24 -29.54
C PRO A 59 -26.42 -16.15 -30.52
N THR A 60 -26.69 -15.91 -31.79
CA THR A 60 -25.66 -15.74 -32.84
C THR A 60 -24.83 -14.47 -32.59
N VAL A 61 -25.48 -13.37 -32.34
CA VAL A 61 -24.79 -12.07 -32.01
C VAL A 61 -24.00 -12.17 -30.71
N ARG A 62 -24.51 -12.90 -29.72
CA ARG A 62 -23.79 -13.16 -28.46
C ARG A 62 -22.45 -13.86 -28.71
N ASN A 63 -22.48 -14.95 -29.49
CA ASN A 63 -21.28 -15.70 -29.86
C ASN A 63 -20.29 -14.89 -30.68
N GLU A 64 -20.78 -14.04 -31.57
CA GLU A 64 -19.97 -13.12 -32.36
C GLU A 64 -19.24 -12.10 -31.48
N ILE A 65 -19.95 -11.47 -30.54
CA ILE A 65 -19.40 -10.54 -29.57
C ILE A 65 -18.33 -11.23 -28.72
N GLU A 66 -18.62 -12.39 -28.16
CA GLU A 66 -17.65 -13.12 -27.33
C GLU A 66 -16.39 -13.45 -28.13
N LYS A 67 -16.50 -14.01 -29.34
CA LYS A 67 -15.36 -14.30 -30.21
C LYS A 67 -14.52 -13.06 -30.50
N ALA A 68 -15.15 -11.94 -30.85
CA ALA A 68 -14.46 -10.70 -31.17
C ALA A 68 -13.68 -10.14 -29.95
N LEU A 69 -14.30 -10.11 -28.77
CA LEU A 69 -13.64 -9.63 -27.54
C LEU A 69 -12.49 -10.56 -27.11
N LEU A 70 -12.65 -11.88 -27.21
CA LEU A 70 -11.60 -12.82 -26.89
C LEU A 70 -10.43 -12.76 -27.87
N ALA A 71 -10.67 -12.47 -29.16
CA ALA A 71 -9.60 -12.26 -30.14
C ALA A 71 -8.73 -11.05 -29.79
N ILE A 72 -9.36 -9.92 -29.46
CA ILE A 72 -8.66 -8.73 -28.99
C ILE A 72 -7.88 -9.01 -27.70
N LEU A 73 -8.52 -9.66 -26.74
CA LEU A 73 -7.86 -10.02 -25.47
C LEU A 73 -6.64 -10.91 -25.68
N ASN A 74 -6.71 -11.89 -26.58
CA ASN A 74 -5.58 -12.77 -26.90
C ASN A 74 -4.38 -11.98 -27.47
N LYS A 75 -4.64 -10.99 -28.34
CA LYS A 75 -3.61 -10.09 -28.87
C LYS A 75 -2.94 -9.31 -27.75
N ILE A 76 -3.74 -8.72 -26.85
CA ILE A 76 -3.24 -7.96 -25.69
C ILE A 76 -2.40 -8.85 -24.77
N ASN A 77 -2.87 -10.06 -24.49
CA ASN A 77 -2.14 -11.00 -23.62
C ASN A 77 -0.79 -11.39 -24.21
N ARG A 78 -0.71 -11.67 -25.50
CA ARG A 78 0.57 -11.97 -26.18
C ARG A 78 1.54 -10.78 -26.08
N GLU A 79 1.06 -9.57 -26.30
CA GLU A 79 1.89 -8.36 -26.17
C GLU A 79 2.39 -8.19 -24.73
N TYR A 80 1.52 -8.41 -23.74
CA TYR A 80 1.87 -8.36 -22.32
C TYR A 80 2.92 -9.43 -21.97
N GLU A 81 2.70 -10.69 -22.35
CA GLU A 81 3.61 -11.80 -22.09
C GLU A 81 4.99 -11.54 -22.69
N ASN A 82 5.04 -11.12 -23.96
CA ASN A 82 6.30 -10.86 -24.67
C ASN A 82 7.06 -9.69 -24.04
N SER A 83 6.36 -8.59 -23.72
CA SER A 83 6.99 -7.41 -23.10
C SER A 83 7.57 -7.73 -21.73
N LEU A 84 6.82 -8.44 -20.87
CA LEU A 84 7.32 -8.79 -19.54
C LEU A 84 8.47 -9.81 -19.61
N ASN A 85 8.41 -10.80 -20.50
CA ASN A 85 9.50 -11.75 -20.68
C ASN A 85 10.79 -11.06 -21.08
N SER A 86 10.74 -10.14 -22.05
CA SER A 86 11.91 -9.36 -22.47
C SER A 86 12.46 -8.55 -21.31
N ASP A 87 11.60 -7.80 -20.62
CA ASP A 87 12.04 -6.97 -19.48
C ASP A 87 12.66 -7.80 -18.34
N ILE A 88 12.13 -8.99 -18.05
CA ILE A 88 12.69 -9.87 -17.01
C ILE A 88 14.01 -10.50 -17.47
N GLN A 89 14.15 -10.84 -18.73
CA GLN A 89 15.41 -11.32 -19.29
C GLN A 89 16.51 -10.24 -19.16
N ASP A 90 16.26 -9.04 -19.65
CA ASP A 90 17.20 -7.90 -19.56
C ASP A 90 17.56 -7.61 -18.09
N PHE A 91 16.58 -7.76 -17.20
CA PHE A 91 16.79 -7.57 -15.78
C PHE A 91 17.68 -8.65 -15.17
N THR A 92 17.49 -9.93 -15.50
CA THR A 92 18.35 -11.02 -14.98
C THR A 92 19.80 -10.83 -15.41
N GLU A 93 20.06 -10.37 -16.62
CA GLU A 93 21.40 -10.03 -17.10
C GLU A 93 21.98 -8.81 -16.36
N SER A 94 21.17 -7.79 -16.13
CA SER A 94 21.57 -6.62 -15.33
C SER A 94 21.95 -7.01 -13.89
N GLU A 95 21.26 -7.98 -13.29
CA GLU A 95 21.57 -8.55 -11.97
C GLU A 95 22.95 -9.24 -11.99
N GLN A 96 23.26 -10.06 -13.03
CA GLN A 96 24.56 -10.71 -13.15
C GLN A 96 25.70 -9.68 -13.23
N ARG A 97 25.53 -8.64 -14.05
CA ARG A 97 26.52 -7.55 -14.18
C ARG A 97 26.69 -6.74 -12.87
N PHE A 98 25.63 -6.61 -12.10
CA PHE A 98 25.72 -5.97 -10.77
C PHE A 98 26.57 -6.82 -9.82
N TYR A 99 26.30 -8.13 -9.73
CA TYR A 99 27.06 -9.01 -8.84
C TYR A 99 28.51 -9.15 -9.28
N GLU A 100 28.78 -9.23 -10.57
CA GLU A 100 30.15 -9.21 -11.11
C GLU A 100 30.90 -7.94 -10.69
N ARG A 101 30.34 -6.76 -10.95
CA ARG A 101 30.97 -5.49 -10.57
C ARG A 101 31.19 -5.37 -9.07
N SER A 102 30.24 -5.84 -8.28
CA SER A 102 30.33 -5.83 -6.83
C SER A 102 31.44 -6.75 -6.34
N LEU A 103 31.56 -7.94 -6.90
CA LEU A 103 32.60 -8.90 -6.55
C LEU A 103 33.99 -8.42 -7.02
N ARG A 104 34.10 -7.91 -8.23
CA ARG A 104 35.33 -7.31 -8.78
C ARG A 104 35.84 -6.16 -7.92
N MET A 105 34.97 -5.29 -7.43
CA MET A 105 35.34 -4.20 -6.54
C MET A 105 35.91 -4.72 -5.21
N VAL A 106 35.36 -5.84 -4.72
CA VAL A 106 35.87 -6.52 -3.52
C VAL A 106 37.23 -7.12 -3.76
N LEU A 107 37.39 -7.90 -4.84
CA LEU A 107 38.68 -8.52 -5.19
C LEU A 107 39.77 -7.45 -5.41
N ASN A 108 39.45 -6.36 -6.08
CA ASN A 108 40.36 -5.23 -6.23
C ASN A 108 40.77 -4.60 -4.90
N SER A 109 39.85 -4.58 -3.90
CA SER A 109 40.17 -4.10 -2.55
C SER A 109 41.10 -5.03 -1.78
N PHE A 110 41.17 -6.30 -2.17
CA PHE A 110 42.10 -7.30 -1.65
C PHE A 110 43.41 -7.33 -2.48
N GLU A 111 43.47 -6.58 -3.59
CA GLU A 111 44.56 -6.65 -4.56
C GLU A 111 44.72 -8.05 -5.18
N VAL A 112 43.61 -8.74 -5.34
CA VAL A 112 43.55 -10.10 -5.87
C VAL A 112 42.85 -10.06 -7.22
N GLN A 113 43.53 -10.62 -8.22
CA GLN A 113 42.98 -10.82 -9.56
C GLN A 113 42.58 -12.28 -9.72
N LEU A 114 41.29 -12.58 -9.55
CA LEU A 114 40.72 -13.87 -9.85
C LEU A 114 39.67 -13.72 -10.97
N PRO A 115 39.56 -14.72 -11.85
CA PRO A 115 38.51 -14.73 -12.85
C PRO A 115 37.15 -14.84 -12.16
N ILE A 116 36.28 -13.86 -12.41
CA ILE A 116 34.87 -13.95 -11.98
C ILE A 116 34.12 -14.63 -13.10
N GLN A 117 33.44 -15.71 -12.76
CA GLN A 117 32.60 -16.45 -13.71
C GLN A 117 31.26 -15.73 -13.83
N ILE A 118 31.04 -15.14 -15.01
CA ILE A 118 29.73 -14.56 -15.36
C ILE A 118 28.94 -15.67 -16.01
N PRO A 119 27.72 -15.99 -15.51
CA PRO A 119 26.85 -16.94 -16.19
C PRO A 119 26.62 -16.56 -17.64
N ASP A 120 26.61 -17.54 -18.53
CA ASP A 120 26.29 -17.32 -19.95
C ASP A 120 24.91 -16.64 -20.08
N GLU A 121 24.78 -15.89 -21.18
CA GLU A 121 23.54 -15.17 -21.49
C GLU A 121 22.32 -16.09 -21.42
N GLY A 122 21.29 -15.66 -20.74
CA GLY A 122 20.03 -16.39 -20.57
C GLY A 122 20.04 -17.50 -19.50
N VAL A 123 21.17 -17.90 -18.91
CA VAL A 123 21.19 -18.98 -17.88
C VAL A 123 20.35 -18.59 -16.67
N ALA A 124 20.52 -17.37 -16.15
CA ALA A 124 19.74 -16.87 -15.02
C ALA A 124 18.25 -16.74 -15.37
N PHE A 125 17.94 -16.29 -16.59
CA PHE A 125 16.54 -16.22 -17.07
C PHE A 125 15.92 -17.60 -17.27
N ASN A 126 16.65 -18.57 -17.82
CA ASN A 126 16.16 -19.94 -17.99
C ASN A 126 15.88 -20.58 -16.64
N ARG A 127 16.74 -20.37 -15.66
CA ARG A 127 16.52 -20.83 -14.29
C ARG A 127 15.33 -20.13 -13.63
N THR A 128 15.13 -18.83 -13.88
CA THR A 128 13.94 -18.11 -13.44
C THR A 128 12.64 -18.72 -14.01
N LYS A 129 12.69 -19.25 -15.25
CA LYS A 129 11.52 -19.93 -15.83
C LYS A 129 11.29 -21.34 -15.32
N SER A 130 12.37 -22.06 -14.99
CA SER A 130 12.31 -23.48 -14.58
C SER A 130 12.08 -23.67 -13.08
N ASP A 131 12.70 -22.84 -12.26
CA ASP A 131 12.59 -22.97 -10.80
C ASP A 131 11.18 -22.63 -10.32
N PRO A 132 10.64 -23.38 -9.36
CA PRO A 132 9.33 -23.07 -8.82
C PRO A 132 9.34 -21.78 -8.01
N MET A 133 8.37 -20.93 -8.29
CA MET A 133 8.12 -19.73 -7.49
C MET A 133 7.26 -20.07 -6.28
N TYR A 134 7.60 -19.49 -5.13
CA TYR A 134 6.76 -19.57 -3.96
C TYR A 134 5.76 -18.39 -3.97
N LEU A 135 4.49 -18.73 -4.13
CA LEU A 135 3.41 -17.75 -4.03
C LEU A 135 3.22 -17.29 -2.58
N ARG A 136 2.54 -16.17 -2.42
CA ARG A 136 2.25 -15.55 -1.12
C ARG A 136 1.43 -16.44 -0.17
N ASN A 137 0.71 -17.41 -0.71
CA ASN A 137 -0.07 -18.41 0.04
C ASN A 137 0.71 -19.70 0.36
N GLY A 138 2.04 -19.72 0.14
CA GLY A 138 2.88 -20.88 0.33
C GLY A 138 2.81 -21.92 -0.79
N GLN A 139 1.91 -21.76 -1.75
CA GLN A 139 1.82 -22.65 -2.92
C GLN A 139 3.00 -22.40 -3.86
N ARG A 140 3.39 -23.47 -4.58
CA ARG A 140 4.35 -23.37 -5.68
C ARG A 140 3.62 -23.07 -6.98
N ALA A 141 4.16 -22.18 -7.79
CA ALA A 141 3.68 -21.89 -9.13
C ALA A 141 4.84 -21.89 -10.13
N ARG A 142 4.52 -22.07 -11.39
CA ARG A 142 5.48 -21.94 -12.48
C ARG A 142 5.48 -20.51 -13.03
N TYR A 143 6.63 -20.05 -13.46
CA TYR A 143 6.81 -18.73 -14.05
C TYR A 143 5.76 -18.41 -15.12
N LEU A 144 5.56 -19.31 -16.09
CA LEU A 144 4.61 -19.11 -17.18
C LEU A 144 3.15 -19.09 -16.73
N GLU A 145 2.80 -19.82 -15.69
CA GLU A 145 1.45 -19.81 -15.10
C GLU A 145 1.13 -18.44 -14.52
N GLU A 146 2.06 -17.87 -13.75
CA GLU A 146 1.88 -16.54 -13.17
C GLU A 146 1.94 -15.43 -14.21
N LEU A 147 2.80 -15.55 -15.22
CA LEU A 147 2.86 -14.59 -16.33
C LEU A 147 1.52 -14.49 -17.06
N ARG A 148 0.83 -15.62 -17.28
CA ARG A 148 -0.47 -15.71 -17.96
C ARG A 148 -1.68 -15.41 -17.08
N ASN A 149 -1.51 -15.40 -15.77
CA ASN A 149 -2.59 -15.26 -14.79
C ASN A 149 -3.49 -14.01 -15.04
N PRO A 150 -2.95 -12.80 -15.35
CA PRO A 150 -3.80 -11.65 -15.66
C PRO A 150 -4.74 -11.88 -16.86
N GLY A 151 -4.20 -12.49 -17.92
CA GLY A 151 -4.97 -12.80 -19.13
C GLY A 151 -6.06 -13.85 -18.90
N LEU A 152 -5.76 -14.89 -18.12
CA LEU A 152 -6.73 -15.94 -17.76
C LEU A 152 -7.87 -15.37 -16.91
N LYS A 153 -7.56 -14.51 -15.94
CA LYS A 153 -8.58 -13.82 -15.14
C LYS A 153 -9.44 -12.89 -15.98
N ALA A 154 -8.82 -12.16 -16.92
CA ALA A 154 -9.54 -11.30 -17.84
C ALA A 154 -10.52 -12.08 -18.73
N ARG A 155 -10.08 -13.21 -19.28
CA ARG A 155 -10.92 -14.08 -20.10
C ARG A 155 -12.13 -14.59 -19.33
N ARG A 156 -11.91 -15.10 -18.11
CA ARG A 156 -13.00 -15.56 -17.23
C ARG A 156 -13.97 -14.42 -16.94
N TYR A 157 -13.47 -13.26 -16.54
CA TYR A 157 -14.31 -12.11 -16.23
C TYR A 157 -15.17 -11.64 -17.39
N ILE A 158 -14.63 -11.60 -18.63
CA ILE A 158 -15.41 -11.25 -19.84
C ILE A 158 -16.51 -12.29 -20.07
N ARG A 159 -16.19 -13.59 -20.04
CA ARG A 159 -17.16 -14.66 -20.24
C ARG A 159 -18.29 -14.63 -19.21
N ASP A 160 -17.95 -14.54 -17.94
CA ASP A 160 -18.92 -14.56 -16.85
C ASP A 160 -19.88 -13.37 -16.94
N ASN A 161 -19.37 -12.17 -17.25
CA ASN A 161 -20.22 -10.97 -17.39
C ASN A 161 -21.08 -11.00 -18.65
N LEU A 162 -20.57 -11.51 -19.77
CA LEU A 162 -21.38 -11.71 -20.98
C LEU A 162 -22.47 -12.75 -20.72
N ALA A 163 -22.11 -13.92 -20.18
CA ALA A 163 -23.07 -14.99 -19.88
C ALA A 163 -24.17 -14.51 -18.92
N SER A 164 -23.79 -13.91 -17.79
CA SER A 164 -24.74 -13.40 -16.81
C SER A 164 -25.63 -12.28 -17.38
N GLY A 165 -25.05 -11.34 -18.15
CA GLY A 165 -25.81 -10.26 -18.75
C GLY A 165 -26.82 -10.77 -19.77
N PHE A 166 -26.44 -11.74 -20.60
CA PHE A 166 -27.34 -12.34 -21.56
C PHE A 166 -28.42 -13.21 -20.91
N THR A 167 -28.11 -13.94 -19.85
CA THR A 167 -29.10 -14.74 -19.09
C THR A 167 -30.14 -13.84 -18.44
N LEU A 168 -29.72 -12.66 -17.94
CA LEU A 168 -30.63 -11.68 -17.33
C LEU A 168 -31.38 -10.82 -18.36
N GLY A 169 -31.19 -11.04 -19.66
CA GLY A 169 -31.86 -10.28 -20.72
C GLY A 169 -31.39 -8.81 -20.80
N LEU A 170 -30.17 -8.52 -20.36
CA LEU A 170 -29.65 -7.15 -20.37
C LEU A 170 -29.24 -6.71 -21.76
N SER A 171 -29.47 -5.42 -22.09
CA SER A 171 -28.98 -4.84 -23.34
C SER A 171 -27.44 -4.81 -23.38
N ILE A 172 -26.86 -4.77 -24.61
CA ILE A 172 -25.40 -4.69 -24.80
C ILE A 172 -24.85 -3.42 -24.11
N PHE A 173 -25.60 -2.34 -24.07
CA PHE A 173 -25.24 -1.11 -23.39
C PHE A 173 -25.04 -1.32 -21.89
N ILE A 174 -25.97 -2.01 -21.21
CA ILE A 174 -25.86 -2.33 -19.78
C ILE A 174 -24.72 -3.28 -19.51
N ILE A 175 -24.57 -4.34 -20.34
CA ILE A 175 -23.46 -5.29 -20.24
C ILE A 175 -22.12 -4.55 -20.40
N SER A 176 -22.00 -3.65 -21.37
CA SER A 176 -20.81 -2.82 -21.58
C SER A 176 -20.52 -1.93 -20.37
N SER A 177 -21.55 -1.29 -19.82
CA SER A 177 -21.39 -0.45 -18.61
C SER A 177 -20.88 -1.25 -17.42
N ASN A 178 -21.42 -2.45 -17.18
CA ASN A 178 -21.00 -3.34 -16.11
C ASN A 178 -19.59 -3.87 -16.33
N LEU A 179 -19.28 -4.33 -17.54
CA LEU A 179 -17.98 -4.89 -17.89
C LEU A 179 -16.84 -3.87 -17.75
N PHE A 180 -17.09 -2.62 -18.11
CA PHE A 180 -16.10 -1.55 -18.09
C PHE A 180 -16.29 -0.53 -16.96
N SER A 181 -17.07 -0.87 -15.94
CA SER A 181 -17.22 -0.05 -14.74
C SER A 181 -15.86 0.29 -14.12
N SER A 182 -15.68 1.56 -13.77
CA SER A 182 -14.44 2.04 -13.16
C SER A 182 -14.23 1.52 -11.72
N THR A 183 -15.31 1.10 -11.06
CA THR A 183 -15.30 0.68 -9.67
C THR A 183 -15.18 -0.82 -9.46
N THR A 184 -15.78 -1.62 -10.35
CA THR A 184 -15.87 -3.08 -10.18
C THR A 184 -15.46 -3.87 -11.43
N GLY A 185 -15.28 -3.23 -12.59
CA GLY A 185 -15.16 -3.87 -13.89
C GLY A 185 -13.83 -4.55 -14.20
N LEU A 186 -13.78 -5.13 -15.41
CA LEU A 186 -12.62 -5.80 -16.01
C LEU A 186 -11.31 -5.01 -15.86
N PHE A 187 -11.38 -3.70 -16.04
CA PHE A 187 -10.27 -2.78 -15.89
C PHE A 187 -9.53 -2.95 -14.57
N ARG A 188 -10.27 -2.97 -13.47
CA ARG A 188 -9.70 -3.08 -12.13
C ARG A 188 -9.07 -4.45 -11.88
N SER A 189 -9.77 -5.51 -12.29
CA SER A 189 -9.31 -6.89 -12.11
C SER A 189 -8.00 -7.17 -12.85
N ILE A 190 -7.88 -6.76 -14.12
CA ILE A 190 -6.68 -7.00 -14.94
C ILE A 190 -5.48 -6.21 -14.44
N LEU A 191 -5.63 -4.90 -14.22
CA LEU A 191 -4.51 -4.05 -13.79
C LEU A 191 -3.93 -4.52 -12.46
N ARG A 192 -4.80 -4.95 -11.55
CA ARG A 192 -4.40 -5.57 -10.31
C ARG A 192 -3.56 -6.82 -10.52
N SER A 193 -4.09 -7.75 -11.31
CA SER A 193 -3.41 -9.03 -11.55
C SER A 193 -2.05 -8.78 -12.19
N SER A 194 -1.95 -7.86 -13.16
CA SER A 194 -0.68 -7.53 -13.82
C SER A 194 0.36 -6.93 -12.87
N ARG A 195 -0.03 -6.10 -11.90
CA ARG A 195 0.89 -5.59 -10.87
C ARG A 195 1.42 -6.69 -9.95
N ILE A 196 0.52 -7.56 -9.50
CA ILE A 196 0.91 -8.69 -8.64
C ILE A 196 1.89 -9.60 -9.38
N THR A 197 1.58 -9.95 -10.62
CA THR A 197 2.44 -10.75 -11.49
C THR A 197 3.81 -10.09 -11.69
N ALA A 198 3.87 -8.82 -12.06
CA ALA A 198 5.14 -8.09 -12.24
C ALA A 198 6.00 -8.12 -10.96
N SER A 199 5.39 -7.91 -9.80
CA SER A 199 6.09 -7.96 -8.50
C SER A 199 6.63 -9.36 -8.19
N LEU A 200 5.83 -10.40 -8.41
CA LEU A 200 6.23 -11.79 -8.16
C LEU A 200 7.37 -12.23 -9.08
N LEU A 201 7.24 -11.96 -10.39
CA LEU A 201 8.25 -12.33 -11.38
C LEU A 201 9.58 -11.61 -11.14
N SER A 202 9.55 -10.30 -10.84
CA SER A 202 10.77 -9.54 -10.53
C SER A 202 11.47 -10.05 -9.27
N GLN A 203 10.72 -10.36 -8.22
CA GLN A 203 11.28 -10.90 -6.98
C GLN A 203 11.91 -12.27 -7.20
N HIS A 204 11.25 -13.13 -7.97
CA HIS A 204 11.76 -14.44 -8.33
C HIS A 204 13.02 -14.33 -9.19
N ALA A 205 13.02 -13.45 -10.20
CA ALA A 205 14.18 -13.18 -11.06
C ALA A 205 15.40 -12.69 -10.27
N THR A 206 15.20 -11.75 -9.32
CA THR A 206 16.28 -11.29 -8.43
C THR A 206 16.86 -12.44 -7.62
N SER A 207 16.00 -13.27 -7.04
CA SER A 207 16.43 -14.39 -6.18
C SER A 207 17.20 -15.45 -6.96
N THR A 208 16.70 -15.84 -8.13
CA THR A 208 17.33 -16.83 -9.02
C THR A 208 18.63 -16.32 -9.61
N SER A 209 18.68 -15.07 -10.08
CA SER A 209 19.91 -14.46 -10.60
C SER A 209 21.03 -14.45 -9.57
N ARG A 210 20.69 -14.11 -8.33
CA ARG A 210 21.63 -14.15 -7.21
C ARG A 210 22.15 -15.56 -6.93
N ALA A 211 21.24 -16.53 -6.90
CA ALA A 211 21.61 -17.93 -6.64
C ALA A 211 22.55 -18.47 -7.71
N VAL A 212 22.24 -18.22 -9.00
CA VAL A 212 23.07 -18.63 -10.14
C VAL A 212 24.47 -18.03 -10.04
N PHE A 213 24.57 -16.72 -9.79
CA PHE A 213 25.87 -16.05 -9.70
C PHE A 213 26.69 -16.57 -8.53
N TYR A 214 26.10 -16.77 -7.36
CA TYR A 214 26.81 -17.25 -6.18
C TYR A 214 27.27 -18.71 -6.35
N GLU A 215 26.44 -19.54 -6.97
CA GLU A 215 26.76 -20.93 -7.23
C GLU A 215 27.94 -21.10 -8.21
N GLN A 216 28.03 -20.26 -9.22
CA GLN A 216 29.14 -20.30 -10.19
C GLN A 216 30.45 -19.74 -9.63
N ASN A 217 30.39 -18.87 -8.63
CA ASN A 217 31.57 -18.25 -8.02
C ASN A 217 31.86 -18.79 -6.61
N ARG A 218 31.64 -20.09 -6.36
CA ARG A 218 31.91 -20.73 -5.05
C ARG A 218 33.40 -20.78 -4.72
N ASP A 219 34.26 -20.71 -5.71
CA ASP A 219 35.71 -20.55 -5.54
C ASP A 219 36.06 -19.24 -4.81
N ILE A 220 35.26 -18.18 -5.01
CA ILE A 220 35.43 -16.86 -4.39
C ILE A 220 34.42 -16.63 -3.27
N ILE A 221 33.15 -17.05 -3.45
CA ILE A 221 32.04 -16.83 -2.53
C ILE A 221 31.84 -18.09 -1.71
N LYS A 222 32.19 -18.07 -0.44
CA LYS A 222 32.01 -19.21 0.46
C LYS A 222 30.60 -19.38 1.03
N GLY A 223 29.74 -18.38 0.86
CA GLY A 223 28.39 -18.37 1.41
C GLY A 223 27.73 -17.03 1.31
N TYR A 224 26.67 -16.85 2.09
CA TYR A 224 26.00 -15.55 2.20
C TYR A 224 25.62 -15.25 3.65
N LYS A 225 25.40 -13.95 3.91
CA LYS A 225 25.07 -13.39 5.20
C LYS A 225 23.68 -12.77 5.12
N TRP A 226 22.89 -12.95 6.16
CA TRP A 226 21.62 -12.28 6.30
C TRP A 226 21.84 -10.80 6.64
N VAL A 227 21.26 -9.90 5.86
CA VAL A 227 21.36 -8.46 6.06
C VAL A 227 19.99 -7.89 6.39
N SER A 228 19.88 -7.38 7.60
CA SER A 228 18.70 -6.63 8.04
C SER A 228 18.97 -5.14 7.98
N VAL A 229 17.94 -4.36 7.63
CA VAL A 229 18.04 -2.90 7.83
C VAL A 229 18.11 -2.65 9.33
N LEU A 230 19.25 -2.16 9.82
CA LEU A 230 19.47 -1.91 11.25
C LEU A 230 18.85 -0.57 11.65
N ASP A 231 17.55 -0.55 11.76
CA ASP A 231 16.82 0.56 12.36
C ASP A 231 15.93 0.04 13.51
N SER A 232 15.29 0.96 14.22
CA SER A 232 14.38 0.61 15.33
C SER A 232 13.15 -0.20 14.92
N ARG A 233 12.98 -0.45 13.62
CA ARG A 233 11.84 -1.15 13.00
C ARG A 233 12.15 -2.59 12.64
N THR A 234 13.43 -2.98 12.70
CA THR A 234 13.87 -4.33 12.35
C THR A 234 13.33 -5.34 13.36
N SER A 235 12.67 -6.39 12.89
CA SER A 235 12.09 -7.44 13.73
C SER A 235 13.13 -8.25 14.46
N ASP A 236 12.78 -8.88 15.59
CA ASP A 236 13.69 -9.75 16.35
C ASP A 236 14.20 -10.91 15.52
N THR A 237 13.35 -11.49 14.67
CA THR A 237 13.76 -12.52 13.70
C THR A 237 14.82 -11.98 12.75
N CYS A 238 14.61 -10.81 12.14
CA CYS A 238 15.63 -10.21 11.29
C CYS A 238 16.84 -9.72 12.07
N GLN A 239 16.70 -9.24 13.31
CA GLN A 239 17.82 -8.94 14.18
C GLN A 239 18.57 -10.22 14.55
N TYR A 240 17.84 -11.29 14.89
CA TYR A 240 18.42 -12.60 15.18
C TYR A 240 19.13 -13.21 13.97
N LEU A 241 18.54 -13.10 12.78
CA LEU A 241 19.15 -13.56 11.54
C LEU A 241 20.23 -12.59 11.04
N SER A 242 20.20 -11.33 11.46
CA SER A 242 21.20 -10.35 11.09
C SER A 242 22.60 -10.84 11.45
N GLU A 243 23.52 -10.66 10.54
CA GLU A 243 24.90 -11.15 10.66
C GLU A 243 25.05 -12.68 10.61
N ARG A 244 23.97 -13.46 10.62
CA ARG A 244 24.05 -14.92 10.49
C ARG A 244 24.37 -15.31 9.06
N THR A 245 25.09 -16.43 8.94
CA THR A 245 25.73 -16.85 7.70
C THR A 245 25.27 -18.25 7.30
N TRP A 246 25.22 -18.49 6.00
CA TRP A 246 25.13 -19.80 5.39
C TRP A 246 26.37 -20.06 4.57
N PHE A 247 27.06 -21.17 4.78
CA PHE A 247 28.26 -21.57 4.03
C PHE A 247 27.93 -22.77 3.15
N TYR A 248 28.38 -22.70 1.88
CA TYR A 248 28.11 -23.73 0.88
C TYR A 248 28.90 -25.01 1.14
N ASP A 249 30.20 -24.86 1.46
CA ASP A 249 31.10 -25.97 1.60
C ASP A 249 31.16 -26.55 3.02
N ASN A 250 30.63 -25.80 3.98
CA ASN A 250 30.50 -26.21 5.37
C ASN A 250 29.16 -25.77 5.98
N PRO A 251 28.07 -26.46 5.65
CA PRO A 251 26.75 -26.13 6.20
C PRO A 251 26.67 -26.23 7.73
N GLU A 252 27.48 -27.08 8.35
CA GLU A 252 27.51 -27.25 9.80
C GLU A 252 28.11 -26.05 10.54
N ALA A 253 29.01 -25.31 9.91
CA ALA A 253 29.54 -24.04 10.43
C ALA A 253 28.58 -22.86 10.19
N SER A 254 27.45 -23.09 9.54
CA SER A 254 26.44 -22.06 9.26
C SER A 254 25.69 -21.69 10.53
N THR A 255 25.46 -20.40 10.71
CA THR A 255 24.64 -19.87 11.83
C THR A 255 23.19 -19.62 11.44
N LEU A 256 22.88 -19.63 10.13
CA LEU A 256 21.50 -19.68 9.64
C LEU A 256 20.93 -21.10 9.82
N PRO A 257 19.64 -21.22 10.15
CA PRO A 257 18.99 -22.54 10.35
C PRO A 257 18.79 -23.33 9.05
N GLY A 258 19.23 -22.81 7.91
CA GLY A 258 19.13 -23.41 6.58
C GLY A 258 19.37 -22.39 5.48
N PRO A 259 19.33 -22.80 4.20
CA PRO A 259 19.49 -21.90 3.06
C PRO A 259 18.21 -21.06 2.85
N ILE A 260 17.94 -20.12 3.76
CA ILE A 260 16.74 -19.28 3.77
C ILE A 260 16.97 -17.96 3.05
N SER A 261 15.94 -17.51 2.34
CA SER A 261 15.89 -16.20 1.67
C SER A 261 14.85 -15.30 2.33
N PRO A 262 15.03 -13.96 2.34
CA PRO A 262 13.99 -13.04 2.78
C PRO A 262 12.68 -13.15 1.98
N PRO A 263 11.52 -12.93 2.64
CA PRO A 263 11.31 -12.62 4.06
C PRO A 263 11.24 -13.88 4.95
N ALA A 264 11.90 -13.87 6.11
CA ALA A 264 12.00 -15.03 7.01
C ALA A 264 11.03 -15.02 8.19
N HIS A 265 10.29 -13.95 8.43
CA HIS A 265 9.42 -13.85 9.59
C HIS A 265 8.09 -13.16 9.31
N TYR A 266 7.19 -13.25 10.30
CA TYR A 266 5.85 -12.70 10.25
C TYR A 266 5.78 -11.41 11.09
N ASN A 267 5.42 -10.32 10.44
CA ASN A 267 5.09 -9.04 11.07
C ASN A 267 3.67 -8.70 10.64
N CYS A 268 2.70 -9.50 11.14
CA CYS A 268 1.40 -9.66 10.50
C CYS A 268 0.23 -9.42 11.48
N PHE A 269 -0.92 -9.12 10.88
CA PHE A 269 -2.23 -9.03 11.52
C PHE A 269 -3.02 -10.33 11.29
N ASP A 270 -4.04 -10.57 12.11
CA ASP A 270 -5.01 -11.65 11.92
C ASP A 270 -6.02 -11.35 10.79
N ASP A 271 -6.89 -12.29 10.51
CA ASP A 271 -7.90 -12.21 9.43
C ASP A 271 -9.09 -11.28 9.76
N GLU A 272 -9.36 -10.99 11.04
CA GLU A 272 -10.39 -10.03 11.44
C GLU A 272 -9.95 -8.57 11.34
N THR A 273 -8.65 -8.31 11.14
CA THR A 273 -8.14 -6.95 11.05
C THR A 273 -8.40 -6.36 9.67
N GLU A 274 -8.94 -5.15 9.66
CA GLU A 274 -9.14 -4.31 8.48
C GLU A 274 -8.06 -3.24 8.40
N VAL A 275 -7.73 -2.80 7.19
CA VAL A 275 -6.79 -1.71 6.92
C VAL A 275 -7.48 -0.58 6.15
N TYR A 276 -7.11 0.67 6.47
CA TYR A 276 -7.71 1.83 5.83
C TYR A 276 -7.05 2.15 4.50
N THR A 277 -7.85 2.11 3.43
CA THR A 277 -7.41 2.33 2.06
C THR A 277 -8.07 3.56 1.44
N ASN A 278 -7.62 3.96 0.25
CA ASN A 278 -8.29 5.01 -0.55
C ASN A 278 -9.71 4.63 -1.00
N PHE A 279 -10.15 3.40 -0.73
CA PHE A 279 -11.51 2.91 -0.95
C PHE A 279 -12.27 2.63 0.37
N GLY A 280 -11.77 3.18 1.49
CA GLY A 280 -12.31 2.93 2.82
C GLY A 280 -11.69 1.70 3.51
N TRP A 281 -12.36 1.22 4.54
CA TRP A 281 -11.94 0.04 5.29
C TRP A 281 -12.11 -1.25 4.48
N LYS A 282 -11.10 -2.12 4.56
CA LYS A 282 -11.11 -3.45 3.93
C LYS A 282 -10.41 -4.46 4.80
N HIS A 283 -10.94 -5.68 4.86
CA HIS A 283 -10.16 -6.79 5.39
C HIS A 283 -8.90 -7.00 4.56
N PHE A 284 -7.82 -7.43 5.20
CA PHE A 284 -6.59 -7.75 4.45
C PHE A 284 -6.84 -8.81 3.37
N SER A 285 -7.73 -9.78 3.63
CA SER A 285 -8.12 -10.80 2.64
C SER A 285 -8.76 -10.22 1.36
N GLU A 286 -9.36 -9.03 1.44
CA GLU A 286 -9.99 -8.32 0.34
C GLU A 286 -9.03 -7.38 -0.39
N ILE A 287 -7.81 -7.21 0.12
CA ILE A 287 -6.78 -6.40 -0.51
C ILE A 287 -6.36 -7.02 -1.80
N ASN A 288 -6.36 -6.19 -2.80
CA ASN A 288 -6.23 -6.66 -4.13
C ASN A 288 -5.19 -5.89 -5.00
N GLY A 289 -4.35 -5.09 -4.34
CA GLY A 289 -3.20 -4.43 -4.96
C GLY A 289 -3.49 -3.11 -5.67
N PHE A 290 -4.77 -2.64 -5.66
CA PHE A 290 -5.13 -1.29 -6.13
C PHE A 290 -5.23 -0.28 -5.01
N GLU A 291 -5.28 -0.80 -3.81
CA GLU A 291 -5.41 0.02 -2.65
C GLU A 291 -4.12 0.80 -2.42
N LYS A 292 -4.28 2.07 -2.15
CA LYS A 292 -3.29 2.89 -1.48
C LYS A 292 -3.66 2.90 -0.01
N PHE A 293 -2.66 2.76 0.83
CA PHE A 293 -2.83 2.64 2.26
C PHE A 293 -2.54 3.98 2.92
N LEU A 294 -3.40 4.39 3.82
CA LEU A 294 -3.13 5.60 4.58
C LEU A 294 -1.93 5.38 5.49
N SER A 295 -0.93 6.27 5.37
CA SER A 295 0.30 6.26 6.15
C SER A 295 0.62 7.65 6.66
N PHE A 296 1.29 7.79 7.80
CA PHE A 296 1.72 9.06 8.34
C PHE A 296 3.20 9.06 8.73
N ASN A 297 3.81 10.26 8.74
CA ASN A 297 5.18 10.45 9.18
C ASN A 297 5.27 10.38 10.72
N PRO A 298 5.97 9.40 11.32
CA PRO A 298 6.09 9.30 12.78
C PRO A 298 6.76 10.50 13.45
N LYS A 299 7.54 11.30 12.70
CA LYS A 299 8.16 12.52 13.17
C LYS A 299 7.24 13.74 13.05
N ASN A 300 6.22 13.68 12.15
CA ASN A 300 5.28 14.77 11.93
C ASN A 300 3.88 14.23 11.60
N ILE A 301 3.01 14.16 12.59
CA ILE A 301 1.64 13.62 12.50
C ILE A 301 0.74 14.34 11.47
N SER A 302 1.07 15.60 11.12
CA SER A 302 0.33 16.37 10.14
C SER A 302 0.62 15.92 8.70
N GLU A 303 1.71 15.19 8.50
CA GLU A 303 2.08 14.60 7.21
C GLU A 303 1.51 13.19 7.11
N ASN A 304 0.40 13.07 6.43
CA ASN A 304 -0.17 11.78 6.06
C ASN A 304 -0.64 11.81 4.60
N THR A 305 -0.57 10.65 3.97
CA THR A 305 -1.02 10.47 2.58
C THR A 305 -1.33 9.02 2.31
N PHE A 306 -2.04 8.77 1.22
CA PHE A 306 -2.24 7.43 0.69
C PHE A 306 -1.01 6.98 -0.10
N VAL A 307 -0.37 5.90 0.35
CA VAL A 307 0.88 5.35 -0.18
C VAL A 307 0.61 4.01 -0.86
N ASP A 308 1.29 3.76 -1.97
CA ASP A 308 1.24 2.47 -2.64
C ASP A 308 1.96 1.40 -1.80
N SER A 309 1.44 0.16 -1.80
CA SER A 309 2.16 -0.98 -1.24
C SER A 309 3.22 -1.47 -2.23
N ILE A 310 4.37 -1.87 -1.69
CA ILE A 310 5.40 -2.59 -2.43
C ILE A 310 5.03 -4.06 -2.50
N ASN A 311 4.68 -4.64 -1.35
CA ASN A 311 4.32 -6.04 -1.20
C ASN A 311 3.05 -6.21 -0.35
N TYR A 312 2.34 -7.30 -0.63
CA TYR A 312 1.25 -7.81 0.19
C TYR A 312 1.58 -9.23 0.62
N PHE A 313 1.46 -9.53 1.91
CA PHE A 313 1.76 -10.83 2.50
C PHE A 313 0.48 -11.46 3.05
N LYS A 314 0.25 -12.72 2.65
CA LYS A 314 -0.71 -13.62 3.25
C LYS A 314 -0.01 -14.96 3.47
N ARG A 315 -0.04 -15.48 4.69
CA ARG A 315 0.55 -16.78 5.01
C ARG A 315 -0.28 -17.51 6.06
N GLU A 316 -0.31 -18.83 5.99
CA GLU A 316 -0.78 -19.64 7.10
C GLU A 316 0.20 -19.51 8.28
N TYR A 317 -0.36 -19.33 9.46
CA TYR A 317 0.38 -19.18 10.70
C TYR A 317 -0.27 -20.05 11.76
N LYS A 318 0.54 -20.84 12.44
CA LYS A 318 0.14 -21.63 13.61
C LYS A 318 1.12 -21.30 14.74
N GLY A 319 0.64 -20.65 15.78
CA GLY A 319 1.47 -20.21 16.88
C GLY A 319 0.80 -19.18 17.77
N LYS A 320 1.57 -18.60 18.69
CA LYS A 320 1.09 -17.55 19.59
C LYS A 320 0.93 -16.22 18.88
N MET A 321 -0.21 -15.58 19.04
CA MET A 321 -0.41 -14.17 18.71
C MET A 321 -0.65 -13.35 19.98
N LEU A 322 -0.36 -12.07 19.90
CA LEU A 322 -0.58 -11.12 20.99
C LEU A 322 -1.90 -10.39 20.75
N PHE A 323 -2.78 -10.56 21.72
CA PHE A 323 -4.09 -9.90 21.73
C PHE A 323 -4.06 -8.75 22.75
N PHE A 324 -4.48 -7.59 22.27
CA PHE A 324 -4.54 -6.36 23.07
C PHE A 324 -5.98 -5.89 23.17
N ASN A 325 -6.49 -5.76 24.38
CA ASN A 325 -7.81 -5.23 24.67
C ASN A 325 -7.78 -4.34 25.91
N ASN A 326 -8.93 -3.78 26.26
CA ASN A 326 -9.13 -3.08 27.54
C ASN A 326 -10.47 -3.45 28.16
N LYS A 327 -10.67 -3.08 29.44
CA LYS A 327 -11.88 -3.42 30.22
C LYS A 327 -13.17 -2.93 29.57
N ASN A 328 -13.12 -1.86 28.78
CA ASN A 328 -14.30 -1.25 28.16
C ASN A 328 -14.53 -1.73 26.71
N ASN A 329 -13.76 -2.70 26.21
CA ASN A 329 -13.79 -3.20 24.85
C ASN A 329 -13.68 -2.10 23.77
N ASP A 330 -13.10 -0.94 24.10
CA ASP A 330 -12.87 0.15 23.16
C ASP A 330 -11.45 0.15 22.55
N PHE A 331 -10.67 -0.88 22.85
CA PHE A 331 -9.38 -1.20 22.23
C PHE A 331 -9.35 -2.69 21.86
N ASN A 332 -8.98 -2.99 20.63
CA ASN A 332 -8.89 -4.35 20.12
C ASN A 332 -7.85 -4.42 19.01
N LEU A 333 -6.84 -5.29 19.18
CA LEU A 333 -5.77 -5.50 18.21
C LEU A 333 -5.18 -6.90 18.40
N CYS A 334 -4.98 -7.63 17.31
CA CYS A 334 -4.36 -8.95 17.31
C CYS A 334 -3.21 -8.99 16.30
N VAL A 335 -2.00 -9.29 16.77
CA VAL A 335 -0.79 -9.25 15.94
C VAL A 335 0.19 -10.33 16.33
N THR A 336 1.09 -10.68 15.42
CA THR A 336 2.22 -11.55 15.74
C THR A 336 3.17 -10.89 16.75
N PRO A 337 3.92 -11.66 17.57
CA PRO A 337 4.78 -11.11 18.64
C PRO A 337 5.80 -10.07 18.18
N ASP A 338 6.34 -10.24 16.97
CA ASP A 338 7.34 -9.34 16.38
C ASP A 338 6.75 -8.11 15.68
N HIS A 339 5.42 -7.97 15.68
CA HIS A 339 4.76 -6.88 14.99
C HIS A 339 5.14 -5.51 15.56
N ASN A 340 5.46 -4.58 14.68
CA ASN A 340 5.80 -3.21 15.06
C ASN A 340 4.55 -2.37 15.31
N LEU A 341 4.41 -1.85 16.51
CA LEU A 341 3.34 -0.93 16.90
C LEU A 341 3.86 0.50 17.00
N VAL A 342 2.99 1.47 16.72
CA VAL A 342 3.33 2.89 16.71
C VAL A 342 2.92 3.52 18.03
N LEU A 343 3.90 3.88 18.85
CA LEU A 343 3.69 4.42 20.20
C LEU A 343 4.32 5.80 20.38
N LYS A 344 3.69 6.63 21.21
CA LYS A 344 4.22 7.90 21.69
C LYS A 344 4.65 7.76 23.15
N TYR A 345 5.86 8.21 23.47
CA TYR A 345 6.35 8.26 24.84
C TYR A 345 5.84 9.53 25.56
N ARG A 346 5.41 9.40 26.83
CA ARG A 346 4.87 10.52 27.65
C ARG A 346 5.86 11.09 28.67
N GLY A 347 7.07 10.54 28.81
CA GLY A 347 8.03 10.99 29.81
C GLY A 347 8.54 12.41 29.57
N LYS A 348 9.13 13.02 30.59
CA LYS A 348 9.66 14.40 30.55
C LYS A 348 10.67 14.66 29.42
N LYS A 349 11.36 13.63 28.93
CA LYS A 349 12.29 13.69 27.79
C LYS A 349 11.61 13.39 26.43
N SER A 350 10.27 13.46 26.34
CA SER A 350 9.55 13.22 25.10
C SER A 350 9.70 14.39 24.14
N ASN A 351 10.17 14.13 22.93
CA ASN A 351 10.20 15.09 21.83
C ASN A 351 8.88 15.16 21.05
N GLY A 352 7.82 14.48 21.54
CA GLY A 352 6.51 14.43 20.90
C GLY A 352 6.38 13.45 19.74
N ASN A 353 7.46 12.83 19.30
CA ASN A 353 7.48 11.92 18.15
C ASN A 353 6.94 10.53 18.48
N TYR A 354 6.43 9.85 17.45
CA TYR A 354 6.06 8.45 17.53
C TYR A 354 7.23 7.57 17.17
N ARG A 355 7.28 6.39 17.80
CA ARG A 355 8.31 5.39 17.56
C ARG A 355 7.69 4.02 17.33
N PHE A 356 8.44 3.16 16.66
CA PHE A 356 8.06 1.76 16.49
C PHE A 356 8.54 0.96 17.72
N VAL A 357 7.64 0.16 18.27
CA VAL A 357 7.92 -0.74 19.40
C VAL A 357 7.30 -2.09 19.08
N LYS A 358 8.04 -3.17 19.28
CA LYS A 358 7.53 -4.52 19.07
C LYS A 358 6.39 -4.85 20.02
N ALA A 359 5.39 -5.55 19.53
CA ALA A 359 4.22 -5.95 20.29
C ALA A 359 4.62 -6.75 21.56
N SER A 360 5.63 -7.64 21.44
CA SER A 360 6.17 -8.38 22.57
C SER A 360 6.86 -7.51 23.62
N LYS A 361 7.47 -6.38 23.21
CA LYS A 361 8.31 -5.51 24.04
C LYS A 361 7.65 -4.19 24.46
N ILE A 362 6.33 -4.08 24.40
CA ILE A 362 5.63 -2.85 24.80
C ILE A 362 5.82 -2.62 26.31
N PRO A 363 6.41 -1.47 26.70
CA PRO A 363 6.47 -1.11 28.11
C PRO A 363 5.09 -0.83 28.68
N LYS A 364 4.80 -1.33 29.87
CA LYS A 364 3.50 -1.15 30.53
C LYS A 364 3.18 0.32 30.80
N TRP A 365 4.18 1.13 31.07
CA TRP A 365 4.02 2.53 31.54
C TRP A 365 4.53 3.57 30.55
N GLN A 366 3.97 4.76 30.61
CA GLN A 366 4.42 5.97 29.91
C GLN A 366 4.38 5.89 28.37
N ASN A 367 3.55 5.01 27.79
CA ASN A 367 3.37 4.95 26.35
C ASN A 367 1.89 5.14 25.98
N GLN A 368 1.66 5.64 24.77
CA GLN A 368 0.33 5.86 24.22
C GLN A 368 0.25 5.32 22.80
N PHE A 369 -0.82 4.58 22.52
CA PHE A 369 -1.22 4.22 21.18
C PHE A 369 -1.92 5.39 20.50
N TYR A 370 -1.56 5.67 19.26
CA TYR A 370 -2.24 6.68 18.46
C TYR A 370 -3.44 6.08 17.73
N ARG A 371 -4.58 6.74 17.84
CA ARG A 371 -5.88 6.29 17.33
C ARG A 371 -6.65 7.39 16.59
N GLY A 372 -6.01 8.50 16.30
CA GLY A 372 -6.59 9.63 15.59
C GLY A 372 -6.13 9.70 14.14
N LEU A 373 -6.66 10.69 13.42
CA LEU A 373 -6.29 10.99 12.05
C LEU A 373 -6.30 12.51 11.83
N THR A 374 -5.28 13.03 11.16
CA THR A 374 -5.28 14.39 10.62
C THR A 374 -5.76 14.35 9.18
N TRP A 375 -6.96 14.87 8.92
CA TRP A 375 -7.60 14.82 7.61
C TRP A 375 -7.62 16.19 6.94
N LYS A 376 -7.21 16.27 5.68
CA LYS A 376 -7.24 17.50 4.88
C LYS A 376 -8.51 17.59 4.04
N GLY A 377 -8.83 16.57 3.25
CA GLY A 377 -9.96 16.51 2.34
C GLY A 377 -9.96 17.59 1.26
N LYS A 378 -10.96 17.57 0.39
CA LYS A 378 -11.14 18.57 -0.68
C LYS A 378 -12.61 18.96 -0.78
N ASN A 379 -12.89 20.26 -0.98
CA ASN A 379 -14.24 20.73 -1.30
C ASN A 379 -14.40 20.90 -2.81
N ARG A 380 -15.60 20.60 -3.30
CA ARG A 380 -16.07 21.08 -4.60
C ARG A 380 -16.74 22.43 -4.41
N SER A 381 -16.76 23.26 -5.44
CA SER A 381 -17.41 24.58 -5.38
C SER A 381 -18.90 24.44 -5.14
N LEU A 382 -19.56 23.59 -5.93
CA LEU A 382 -20.99 23.28 -5.84
C LEU A 382 -21.22 21.76 -5.99
N LEU A 383 -22.30 21.29 -5.42
CA LEU A 383 -22.75 19.90 -5.45
C LEU A 383 -24.17 19.84 -6.01
N LYS A 384 -24.42 18.85 -6.85
CA LYS A 384 -25.74 18.62 -7.43
C LYS A 384 -26.57 17.75 -6.50
N LEU A 385 -27.83 18.12 -6.29
CA LEU A 385 -28.86 17.33 -5.63
C LEU A 385 -30.16 17.48 -6.41
N GLY A 386 -30.53 16.46 -7.16
CA GLY A 386 -31.58 16.60 -8.17
C GLY A 386 -31.22 17.65 -9.20
N GLU A 387 -32.10 18.62 -9.42
CA GLU A 387 -31.92 19.79 -10.29
C GLU A 387 -31.14 20.94 -9.61
N TYR A 388 -31.01 20.91 -8.31
CA TYR A 388 -30.46 22.01 -7.53
C TYR A 388 -28.93 21.92 -7.39
N LYS A 389 -28.26 23.06 -7.27
CA LYS A 389 -26.85 23.22 -6.96
C LYS A 389 -26.70 23.76 -5.53
N LEU A 390 -26.07 23.01 -4.66
CA LEU A 390 -25.87 23.35 -3.25
C LEU A 390 -24.40 23.64 -2.95
N THR A 391 -24.15 24.53 -2.02
CA THR A 391 -22.82 24.64 -1.41
C THR A 391 -22.48 23.38 -0.63
N PRO A 392 -21.20 23.08 -0.40
CA PRO A 392 -20.80 21.93 0.42
C PRO A 392 -21.44 21.91 1.81
N GLN A 393 -21.63 23.07 2.43
CA GLN A 393 -22.28 23.19 3.74
C GLN A 393 -23.77 22.84 3.66
N GLN A 394 -24.48 23.42 2.70
CA GLN A 394 -25.92 23.11 2.49
C GLN A 394 -26.14 21.62 2.21
N TYR A 395 -25.27 21.04 1.37
CA TYR A 395 -25.32 19.60 1.08
C TYR A 395 -25.09 18.74 2.34
N CYS A 396 -24.08 19.09 3.16
CA CYS A 396 -23.80 18.39 4.42
C CYS A 396 -24.94 18.53 5.42
N VAL A 397 -25.54 19.70 5.54
CA VAL A 397 -26.71 19.93 6.42
C VAL A 397 -27.86 19.04 5.96
N PHE A 398 -28.28 19.15 4.71
CA PHE A 398 -29.40 18.37 4.18
C PHE A 398 -29.18 16.86 4.33
N MET A 399 -28.03 16.36 3.86
CA MET A 399 -27.72 14.91 3.94
C MET A 399 -27.57 14.40 5.36
N GLY A 400 -27.07 15.21 6.29
CA GLY A 400 -27.03 14.87 7.72
C GLY A 400 -28.43 14.63 8.30
N TYR A 401 -29.37 15.51 8.00
CA TYR A 401 -30.76 15.36 8.41
C TYR A 401 -31.43 14.18 7.71
N TYR A 402 -31.27 14.04 6.40
CA TYR A 402 -31.88 12.96 5.62
C TYR A 402 -31.37 11.58 6.03
N LEU A 403 -30.05 11.39 6.12
CA LEU A 403 -29.48 10.09 6.47
C LEU A 403 -29.80 9.68 7.90
N SER A 404 -30.00 10.65 8.78
CA SER A 404 -30.44 10.39 10.18
C SER A 404 -31.90 9.93 10.25
N ASN A 405 -32.83 10.81 9.88
CA ASN A 405 -34.27 10.63 10.11
C ASN A 405 -35.15 10.84 8.87
N GLY A 406 -34.55 10.95 7.67
CA GLY A 406 -35.32 11.12 6.43
C GLY A 406 -35.87 9.79 5.92
N ILE A 407 -37.07 9.83 5.38
CA ILE A 407 -37.73 8.74 4.66
C ILE A 407 -38.28 9.25 3.33
N LEU A 408 -38.46 8.35 2.38
CA LEU A 408 -39.25 8.60 1.17
C LEU A 408 -40.64 8.03 1.37
N THR A 409 -41.64 8.91 1.35
CA THR A 409 -43.05 8.54 1.56
C THR A 409 -43.78 8.65 0.23
N GLU A 410 -44.48 7.59 -0.15
CA GLU A 410 -45.34 7.57 -1.32
C GLU A 410 -46.57 8.47 -1.10
N ILE A 411 -46.92 9.26 -2.11
CA ILE A 411 -48.09 10.13 -2.09
C ILE A 411 -49.18 9.50 -2.97
N ASP A 412 -48.77 9.01 -4.16
CA ASP A 412 -49.57 8.26 -5.11
C ASP A 412 -48.71 7.29 -5.91
N ASN A 413 -49.31 6.49 -6.81
CA ASN A 413 -48.63 5.39 -7.52
C ASN A 413 -47.32 5.77 -8.23
N ASN A 414 -47.02 7.06 -8.41
CA ASN A 414 -45.80 7.50 -9.14
C ASN A 414 -45.06 8.66 -8.46
N SER A 415 -45.58 9.24 -7.41
CA SER A 415 -44.96 10.39 -6.74
C SER A 415 -44.58 10.08 -5.28
N HIS A 416 -43.44 10.58 -4.85
CA HIS A 416 -42.92 10.46 -3.49
C HIS A 416 -42.57 11.85 -2.96
N ARG A 417 -42.66 12.00 -1.62
CA ARG A 417 -42.07 13.16 -0.92
C ARG A 417 -40.94 12.70 -0.02
N ILE A 418 -40.06 13.61 0.27
CA ILE A 418 -39.02 13.43 1.27
C ILE A 418 -39.61 13.95 2.58
N GLU A 419 -39.64 13.09 3.58
CA GLU A 419 -40.11 13.43 4.91
C GLU A 419 -38.98 13.25 5.93
N ILE A 420 -38.62 14.34 6.63
CA ILE A 420 -37.64 14.33 7.70
C ILE A 420 -38.35 14.48 9.03
N LEU A 421 -38.35 13.40 9.83
CA LEU A 421 -39.09 13.30 11.06
C LEU A 421 -38.36 13.90 12.25
N ASN A 422 -39.06 14.67 13.11
CA ASN A 422 -38.56 15.07 14.43
C ASN A 422 -39.67 15.44 15.38
N GLN A 423 -39.84 14.64 16.44
CA GLN A 423 -40.91 14.80 17.40
C GLN A 423 -40.73 15.96 18.42
N LYS A 424 -39.52 16.54 18.57
CA LYS A 424 -39.22 17.46 19.68
C LYS A 424 -38.71 18.87 19.30
N LYS A 425 -38.14 19.11 18.13
CA LYS A 425 -37.39 20.35 17.82
C LYS A 425 -37.60 20.91 16.39
N ILE A 426 -38.76 20.82 15.83
CA ILE A 426 -39.04 21.27 14.45
C ILE A 426 -38.63 22.73 14.17
N LYS A 427 -38.75 23.63 15.13
CA LYS A 427 -38.44 25.05 14.92
C LYS A 427 -36.94 25.28 14.65
N GLY A 428 -36.05 24.62 15.40
CA GLY A 428 -34.61 24.66 15.17
C GLY A 428 -34.17 23.94 13.88
N PHE A 429 -34.86 22.87 13.57
CA PHE A 429 -34.70 22.08 12.36
C PHE A 429 -34.98 22.90 11.09
N TYR A 430 -36.14 23.54 11.06
CA TYR A 430 -36.57 24.38 9.95
C TYR A 430 -35.58 25.52 9.69
N ASN A 431 -35.10 26.17 10.75
CA ASN A 431 -34.14 27.26 10.62
C ASN A 431 -32.81 26.84 9.96
N ASN A 432 -32.37 25.59 10.16
CA ASN A 432 -31.16 25.07 9.53
C ASN A 432 -31.33 24.69 8.05
N LEU A 433 -32.60 24.46 7.62
CA LEU A 433 -32.91 24.01 6.27
C LEU A 433 -33.57 25.10 5.40
N LYS A 434 -34.09 26.19 6.00
CA LYS A 434 -34.85 27.23 5.29
C LYS A 434 -34.07 27.92 4.15
N ASP A 435 -32.75 27.97 4.25
CA ASP A 435 -31.87 28.62 3.26
C ASP A 435 -31.45 27.68 2.11
N LEU A 436 -32.06 26.48 2.03
CA LEU A 436 -31.89 25.59 0.89
C LEU A 436 -32.66 26.10 -0.35
N PRO A 437 -32.12 25.83 -1.55
CA PRO A 437 -32.69 26.41 -2.79
C PRO A 437 -34.01 25.74 -3.25
N PHE A 438 -34.64 24.90 -2.46
CA PHE A 438 -35.88 24.21 -2.76
C PHE A 438 -36.94 24.44 -1.68
N LYS A 439 -38.22 24.33 -2.08
CA LYS A 439 -39.36 24.59 -1.20
C LYS A 439 -39.48 23.55 -0.08
N ILE A 440 -39.55 24.03 1.14
CA ILE A 440 -39.67 23.23 2.36
C ILE A 440 -40.99 23.53 3.04
N ASN A 441 -41.83 22.53 3.21
CA ASN A 441 -43.07 22.62 3.93
C ASN A 441 -42.91 22.05 5.37
N LYS A 442 -43.28 22.86 6.35
CA LYS A 442 -43.17 22.52 7.77
C LYS A 442 -44.51 22.01 8.29
N ASN A 443 -44.51 20.80 8.89
CA ASN A 443 -45.61 20.26 9.67
C ASN A 443 -45.29 20.26 11.18
N LYS A 444 -46.20 19.81 12.01
CA LYS A 444 -46.01 19.76 13.48
C LYS A 444 -44.84 18.88 13.89
N TYR A 445 -44.58 17.75 13.20
CA TYR A 445 -43.59 16.75 13.53
C TYR A 445 -42.66 16.35 12.38
N SER A 446 -42.79 16.98 11.20
CA SER A 446 -41.98 16.66 10.03
C SER A 446 -41.71 17.89 9.14
N ILE A 447 -40.66 17.76 8.36
CA ILE A 447 -40.35 18.66 7.26
C ILE A 447 -40.53 17.86 5.98
N ASN A 448 -41.33 18.38 5.05
CA ASN A 448 -41.67 17.76 3.79
C ASN A 448 -41.09 18.56 2.61
N ILE A 449 -40.49 17.83 1.66
CA ILE A 449 -39.92 18.38 0.45
C ILE A 449 -40.50 17.62 -0.73
N TYR A 450 -41.06 18.37 -1.68
CA TYR A 450 -41.70 17.84 -2.89
C TYR A 450 -40.81 18.15 -4.10
N SER A 451 -39.91 17.21 -4.46
CA SER A 451 -39.08 17.30 -5.66
C SER A 451 -38.77 15.89 -6.14
N GLN A 452 -39.34 15.53 -7.28
CA GLN A 452 -39.14 14.19 -7.86
C GLN A 452 -37.68 13.95 -8.25
N THR A 453 -36.97 14.99 -8.69
CA THR A 453 -35.53 14.88 -9.05
C THR A 453 -34.66 14.58 -7.86
N ILE A 454 -34.92 15.17 -6.67
CA ILE A 454 -34.23 14.87 -5.43
C ILE A 454 -34.62 13.46 -4.96
N VAL A 455 -35.91 13.10 -5.00
CA VAL A 455 -36.40 11.75 -4.62
C VAL A 455 -35.68 10.68 -5.43
N ASN A 456 -35.58 10.84 -6.75
CA ASN A 456 -34.89 9.87 -7.63
C ASN A 456 -33.40 9.69 -7.26
N GLU A 457 -32.74 10.77 -6.85
CA GLU A 457 -31.35 10.68 -6.39
C GLU A 457 -31.24 9.99 -5.01
N LEU A 458 -32.20 10.23 -4.14
CA LEU A 458 -32.20 9.68 -2.79
C LEU A 458 -32.65 8.20 -2.71
N LYS A 459 -33.36 7.67 -3.69
CA LYS A 459 -33.75 6.25 -3.78
C LYS A 459 -32.55 5.29 -3.62
N ARG A 460 -31.36 5.68 -4.07
CA ARG A 460 -30.14 4.89 -3.95
C ARG A 460 -29.67 4.61 -2.52
N PHE A 461 -30.15 5.38 -1.55
CA PHE A 461 -29.79 5.19 -0.13
C PHE A 461 -30.67 4.16 0.57
N GLY A 462 -31.73 3.68 -0.08
CA GLY A 462 -32.58 2.61 0.42
C GLY A 462 -33.34 2.95 1.71
N LYS A 463 -33.74 1.92 2.43
CA LYS A 463 -34.44 2.00 3.72
C LYS A 463 -33.45 2.28 4.88
N SER A 464 -33.96 2.47 6.08
CA SER A 464 -33.15 2.84 7.26
C SER A 464 -31.96 1.92 7.55
N HIS A 465 -32.07 0.63 7.25
CA HIS A 465 -31.00 -0.38 7.46
C HIS A 465 -30.01 -0.49 6.28
N GLU A 466 -30.29 0.18 5.15
CA GLU A 466 -29.46 0.16 3.94
C GLU A 466 -28.65 1.45 3.77
N LYS A 467 -29.00 2.50 4.51
CA LYS A 467 -28.38 3.83 4.39
C LYS A 467 -26.86 3.79 4.54
N PHE A 468 -26.20 4.69 3.83
CA PHE A 468 -24.75 4.87 3.86
C PHE A 468 -24.38 6.34 3.58
N VAL A 469 -23.17 6.75 3.96
CA VAL A 469 -22.66 8.09 3.62
C VAL A 469 -22.02 8.09 2.22
N PRO A 470 -22.44 8.99 1.31
CA PRO A 470 -21.84 9.06 -0.01
C PRO A 470 -20.37 9.49 0.04
N ASP A 471 -19.53 8.95 -0.86
CA ASP A 471 -18.10 9.26 -0.95
C ASP A 471 -17.82 10.76 -1.13
N THR A 472 -18.77 11.48 -1.71
CA THR A 472 -18.71 12.93 -1.80
C THR A 472 -18.50 13.59 -0.44
N ILE A 473 -19.26 13.17 0.59
CA ILE A 473 -19.13 13.68 1.98
C ILE A 473 -17.86 13.13 2.64
N LYS A 474 -17.55 11.84 2.45
CA LYS A 474 -16.36 11.20 3.03
C LYS A 474 -15.05 11.88 2.61
N ASN A 475 -15.01 12.49 1.43
CA ASN A 475 -13.81 13.13 0.88
C ASN A 475 -13.77 14.65 1.09
N MET A 476 -14.76 15.24 1.75
CA MET A 476 -14.77 16.68 2.07
C MET A 476 -13.74 17.06 3.13
N THR A 477 -13.53 18.38 3.28
CA THR A 477 -12.71 18.93 4.35
C THR A 477 -13.28 18.64 5.74
N LYS A 478 -12.41 18.59 6.74
CA LYS A 478 -12.78 18.39 8.15
C LYS A 478 -13.93 19.29 8.59
N LYS A 479 -13.93 20.57 8.18
CA LYS A 479 -15.00 21.54 8.51
C LYS A 479 -16.37 21.05 8.06
N ASN A 480 -16.52 20.60 6.81
CA ASN A 480 -17.78 20.15 6.26
C ASN A 480 -18.23 18.80 6.83
N ILE A 481 -17.28 17.89 7.11
CA ILE A 481 -17.54 16.64 7.81
C ILE A 481 -18.15 16.92 9.20
N ILE A 482 -17.59 17.88 9.94
CA ILE A 482 -18.14 18.28 11.26
C ILE A 482 -19.55 18.85 11.12
N ILE A 483 -19.82 19.65 10.07
CA ILE A 483 -21.17 20.16 9.80
C ILE A 483 -22.14 19.00 9.57
N PHE A 484 -21.77 18.03 8.73
CA PHE A 484 -22.59 16.83 8.49
C PHE A 484 -22.86 16.05 9.79
N LEU A 485 -21.83 15.73 10.57
CA LEU A 485 -21.97 14.98 11.83
C LEU A 485 -22.85 15.72 12.84
N ASN A 486 -22.68 17.04 12.99
CA ASN A 486 -23.52 17.83 13.89
C ASN A 486 -24.98 17.88 13.40
N SER A 487 -25.21 17.99 12.08
CA SER A 487 -26.57 17.94 11.50
C SER A 487 -27.22 16.58 11.72
N PHE A 488 -26.46 15.49 11.56
CA PHE A 488 -26.91 14.14 11.82
C PHE A 488 -27.32 13.96 13.29
N ILE A 489 -26.49 14.40 14.24
CA ILE A 489 -26.79 14.36 15.69
C ILE A 489 -28.01 15.21 16.03
N THR A 490 -28.10 16.42 15.46
CA THR A 490 -29.22 17.33 15.70
C THR A 490 -30.55 16.73 15.21
N ALA A 491 -30.50 15.94 14.14
CA ALA A 491 -31.65 15.24 13.61
C ALA A 491 -32.17 14.17 14.55
N GLN A 492 -31.33 13.55 15.36
CA GLN A 492 -31.71 12.48 16.28
C GLN A 492 -32.52 12.99 17.46
N SER A 493 -33.74 12.53 17.56
CA SER A 493 -34.69 12.97 18.61
C SER A 493 -34.49 12.28 19.97
N TYR A 494 -33.61 11.30 20.02
CA TYR A 494 -33.45 10.40 21.15
C TYR A 494 -32.39 10.89 22.12
N ASN A 495 -32.80 11.22 23.36
CA ASN A 495 -31.87 11.45 24.47
C ASN A 495 -31.59 10.09 25.15
N HIS A 496 -30.56 9.38 24.67
CA HIS A 496 -30.13 8.16 25.32
C HIS A 496 -29.61 8.47 26.74
N LYS A 497 -29.97 7.68 27.75
CA LYS A 497 -29.46 7.84 29.12
C LYS A 497 -27.92 7.89 29.17
N LEU A 498 -27.26 7.11 28.31
CA LEU A 498 -25.79 7.07 28.13
C LEU A 498 -25.16 8.42 27.70
N CYS A 499 -25.91 9.31 27.02
CA CYS A 499 -25.40 10.64 26.68
C CYS A 499 -25.18 11.54 27.91
N LYS A 500 -25.88 11.24 29.04
CA LYS A 500 -25.70 11.98 30.31
C LYS A 500 -24.58 11.38 31.17
N GLU A 501 -24.26 10.10 30.99
CA GLU A 501 -23.30 9.39 31.83
C GLU A 501 -21.85 9.46 31.29
N ILE A 502 -21.64 9.69 29.97
CA ILE A 502 -20.31 9.76 29.37
C ILE A 502 -19.97 11.23 29.12
N LYS A 503 -19.29 11.87 30.09
CA LYS A 503 -18.69 13.20 29.93
C LYS A 503 -17.78 13.17 28.68
N ASP A 504 -17.89 14.20 27.83
CA ASP A 504 -17.03 14.44 26.64
C ASP A 504 -17.25 13.53 25.40
N SER A 505 -18.40 12.88 25.24
CA SER A 505 -18.70 12.14 24.00
C SER A 505 -20.07 12.47 23.42
N LYS A 506 -20.14 12.55 22.08
CA LYS A 506 -21.39 12.61 21.33
C LYS A 506 -21.72 11.20 20.84
N VAL A 507 -23.01 10.86 20.77
CA VAL A 507 -23.47 9.55 20.32
C VAL A 507 -24.32 9.70 19.06
N LEU A 508 -24.05 8.88 18.07
CA LEU A 508 -24.83 8.74 16.84
C LEU A 508 -25.39 7.32 16.80
N TYR A 509 -26.62 7.14 16.34
CA TYR A 509 -27.23 5.80 16.24
C TYR A 509 -27.87 5.58 14.87
N THR A 510 -27.84 4.33 14.43
CA THR A 510 -28.41 3.90 13.15
C THR A 510 -28.71 2.40 13.16
N LYS A 511 -29.70 1.99 12.37
CA LYS A 511 -29.97 0.56 12.09
C LYS A 511 -29.10 -0.01 10.95
N SER A 512 -28.39 0.83 10.20
CA SER A 512 -27.48 0.41 9.14
C SER A 512 -26.07 0.21 9.69
N LYS A 513 -25.53 -1.02 9.58
CA LYS A 513 -24.12 -1.31 9.89
C LYS A 513 -23.18 -0.51 9.01
N LYS A 514 -23.51 -0.39 7.72
CA LYS A 514 -22.72 0.39 6.76
C LYS A 514 -22.69 1.87 7.12
N LEU A 515 -23.82 2.44 7.49
CA LEU A 515 -23.88 3.82 7.96
C LEU A 515 -23.10 4.01 9.27
N ALA A 516 -23.14 3.05 10.19
CA ALA A 516 -22.36 3.09 11.42
C ALA A 516 -20.84 3.11 11.13
N ASP A 517 -20.37 2.26 10.21
CA ASP A 517 -18.96 2.24 9.78
C ASP A 517 -18.56 3.56 9.09
N ASP A 518 -19.42 4.10 8.24
CA ASP A 518 -19.21 5.38 7.57
C ASP A 518 -19.15 6.55 8.55
N LEU A 519 -20.04 6.58 9.55
CA LEU A 519 -20.02 7.59 10.62
C LEU A 519 -18.73 7.51 11.44
N GLY A 520 -18.24 6.32 11.74
CA GLY A 520 -16.97 6.13 12.41
C GLY A 520 -15.79 6.63 11.59
N GLU A 521 -15.79 6.41 10.28
CA GLU A 521 -14.81 6.98 9.35
C GLU A 521 -14.83 8.52 9.37
N LEU A 522 -16.04 9.11 9.36
CA LEU A 522 -16.18 10.56 9.43
C LEU A 522 -15.73 11.14 10.78
N ILE A 523 -15.97 10.44 11.89
CA ILE A 523 -15.48 10.81 13.22
C ILE A 523 -13.95 10.87 13.24
N LEU A 524 -13.26 9.88 12.64
CA LEU A 524 -11.81 9.90 12.48
C LEU A 524 -11.34 11.10 11.67
N LYS A 525 -11.98 11.37 10.54
CA LYS A 525 -11.67 12.50 9.65
C LYS A 525 -11.99 13.85 10.31
N ALA A 526 -12.95 13.88 11.22
CA ALA A 526 -13.23 15.04 12.08
C ALA A 526 -12.20 15.27 13.19
N GLY A 527 -11.23 14.35 13.34
CA GLY A 527 -10.18 14.41 14.36
C GLY A 527 -10.59 13.84 15.70
N GLY A 528 -11.66 13.03 15.73
CA GLY A 528 -12.09 12.26 16.89
C GLY A 528 -11.69 10.79 16.81
N ARG A 529 -12.16 9.99 17.73
CA ARG A 529 -12.00 8.54 17.80
C ARG A 529 -13.37 7.88 17.87
N PRO A 530 -13.73 7.00 16.92
CA PRO A 530 -14.97 6.22 17.01
C PRO A 530 -14.84 5.07 18.01
N SER A 531 -15.94 4.72 18.64
CA SER A 531 -16.17 3.42 19.29
C SER A 531 -17.63 3.01 19.09
N TYR A 532 -17.90 1.72 19.14
CA TYR A 532 -19.19 1.16 18.73
C TYR A 532 -19.78 0.31 19.84
N SER A 533 -21.11 0.28 19.89
CA SER A 533 -21.88 -0.66 20.66
C SER A 533 -23.11 -1.08 19.85
N LEU A 534 -23.49 -2.35 19.94
CA LEU A 534 -24.71 -2.86 19.35
C LEU A 534 -25.75 -3.02 20.48
N GLU A 535 -26.88 -2.36 20.33
CA GLU A 535 -28.00 -2.47 21.24
C GLU A 535 -29.11 -3.42 20.73
N LYS A 536 -30.13 -3.59 21.52
CA LYS A 536 -31.35 -4.33 21.14
C LYS A 536 -31.90 -3.78 19.81
N GLU A 537 -32.64 -4.62 19.08
CA GLU A 537 -33.20 -4.29 17.75
C GLU A 537 -32.19 -3.90 16.67
N ASN A 538 -30.96 -4.45 16.70
CA ASN A 538 -29.92 -4.20 15.73
C ASN A 538 -29.59 -2.71 15.56
N THR A 539 -29.65 -1.94 16.63
CA THR A 539 -29.30 -0.51 16.62
C THR A 539 -27.83 -0.31 16.98
N TRP A 540 -27.06 0.22 16.05
CA TRP A 540 -25.67 0.59 16.26
C TRP A 540 -25.56 1.95 16.93
N LEU A 541 -24.81 2.02 18.03
CA LEU A 541 -24.36 3.25 18.67
C LEU A 541 -22.92 3.53 18.23
N VAL A 542 -22.66 4.72 17.73
CA VAL A 542 -21.34 5.20 17.32
C VAL A 542 -20.97 6.37 18.21
N PHE A 543 -19.99 6.20 19.07
CA PHE A 543 -19.53 7.23 20.00
C PHE A 543 -18.44 8.08 19.35
N TRP A 544 -18.60 9.38 19.38
CA TRP A 544 -17.59 10.34 18.99
C TRP A 544 -16.79 10.80 20.21
N ARG A 545 -15.60 10.24 20.41
CA ARG A 545 -14.70 10.56 21.52
C ARG A 545 -13.63 11.55 21.07
N HIS A 546 -13.27 12.51 21.95
CA HIS A 546 -12.25 13.52 21.66
C HIS A 546 -10.82 13.03 21.92
N HIS A 547 -10.63 12.10 22.86
CA HIS A 547 -9.30 11.55 23.16
C HIS A 547 -8.85 10.56 22.10
N ILE A 548 -7.81 10.93 21.35
CA ILE A 548 -7.24 10.18 20.22
C ILE A 548 -6.02 9.31 20.59
N HIS A 549 -5.75 9.16 21.87
CA HIS A 549 -4.71 8.27 22.41
C HIS A 549 -5.29 7.30 23.43
N SER A 550 -4.69 6.11 23.52
CA SER A 550 -4.94 5.15 24.59
C SER A 550 -3.65 4.85 25.32
N ASN A 551 -3.66 4.94 26.64
CA ASN A 551 -2.49 4.69 27.46
C ASN A 551 -2.18 3.21 27.56
N SER A 552 -0.90 2.83 27.49
CA SER A 552 -0.47 1.43 27.59
C SER A 552 -0.85 0.80 28.93
N GLU A 553 -0.96 1.58 30.00
CA GLU A 553 -1.37 1.13 31.33
C GLU A 553 -2.81 0.57 31.35
N SER A 554 -3.69 1.09 30.51
CA SER A 554 -5.09 0.67 30.40
C SER A 554 -5.30 -0.51 29.45
N ILE A 555 -4.26 -0.95 28.76
CA ILE A 555 -4.31 -2.03 27.78
C ILE A 555 -3.85 -3.33 28.41
N ILE A 556 -4.66 -4.36 28.27
CA ILE A 556 -4.37 -5.74 28.70
C ILE A 556 -3.76 -6.46 27.50
N LYS A 557 -2.57 -7.00 27.69
CA LYS A 557 -1.89 -7.84 26.70
C LYS A 557 -1.98 -9.31 27.13
N SER A 558 -2.52 -10.15 26.27
CA SER A 558 -2.60 -11.60 26.44
C SER A 558 -2.04 -12.34 25.25
N GLU A 559 -1.62 -13.56 25.44
CA GLU A 559 -1.24 -14.47 24.36
C GLU A 559 -2.42 -15.38 24.04
N ILE A 560 -2.65 -15.58 22.75
CA ILE A 560 -3.66 -16.50 22.25
C ILE A 560 -3.03 -17.49 21.27
N ASP A 561 -3.50 -18.73 21.30
CA ASP A 561 -3.18 -19.70 20.27
C ASP A 561 -3.97 -19.36 19.00
N TYR A 562 -3.26 -19.23 17.89
CA TYR A 562 -3.87 -18.87 16.61
C TYR A 562 -3.47 -19.89 15.54
N SER A 563 -4.44 -20.29 14.75
CA SER A 563 -4.25 -21.12 13.56
C SER A 563 -5.12 -20.56 12.43
N GLY A 564 -4.50 -19.89 11.47
CA GLY A 564 -5.20 -19.24 10.38
C GLY A 564 -4.27 -18.42 9.51
N ASN A 565 -4.82 -17.60 8.62
CA ASN A 565 -4.01 -16.74 7.79
C ASN A 565 -3.63 -15.44 8.51
N VAL A 566 -2.38 -15.06 8.41
CA VAL A 566 -1.90 -13.75 8.85
C VAL A 566 -1.51 -12.88 7.66
N TYR A 567 -1.66 -11.56 7.81
CA TYR A 567 -1.58 -10.61 6.71
C TYR A 567 -0.69 -9.42 7.05
N CYS A 568 0.01 -8.90 6.05
CA CYS A 568 0.72 -7.63 6.13
C CYS A 568 0.84 -6.98 4.74
N VAL A 569 1.12 -5.68 4.72
CA VAL A 569 1.51 -4.93 3.53
C VAL A 569 2.80 -4.19 3.80
N GLU A 570 3.69 -4.16 2.82
CA GLU A 570 4.87 -3.31 2.85
C GLU A 570 4.59 -2.00 2.10
N LEU A 571 4.84 -0.86 2.76
CA LEU A 571 4.62 0.46 2.18
C LEU A 571 5.92 1.10 1.73
N ARG A 572 5.85 1.94 0.69
CA ARG A 572 7.00 2.71 0.18
C ARG A 572 7.49 3.77 1.14
N LYS A 573 6.59 4.35 1.95
CA LYS A 573 6.87 5.53 2.77
C LYS A 573 6.33 5.35 4.18
N TRP A 574 7.10 5.80 5.17
CA TRP A 574 6.79 5.87 6.60
C TRP A 574 6.45 4.56 7.31
N HIS A 575 6.10 3.51 6.58
CA HIS A 575 5.83 2.17 7.13
C HIS A 575 4.81 2.11 8.27
N THR A 576 3.86 3.05 8.29
CA THR A 576 2.75 3.10 9.24
C THR A 576 1.46 2.77 8.53
N LEU A 577 0.61 1.96 9.17
CA LEU A 577 -0.69 1.52 8.69
C LEU A 577 -1.77 1.92 9.68
N LEU A 578 -2.87 2.48 9.18
CA LEU A 578 -4.08 2.66 9.97
C LEU A 578 -4.91 1.38 9.84
N VAL A 579 -5.08 0.67 10.96
CA VAL A 579 -5.84 -0.58 11.01
C VAL A 579 -7.00 -0.49 11.97
N ARG A 580 -7.99 -1.36 11.77
CA ARG A 580 -9.18 -1.48 12.61
C ARG A 580 -9.48 -2.95 12.87
N ARG A 581 -9.78 -3.30 14.11
CA ARG A 581 -10.31 -4.61 14.49
C ARG A 581 -11.50 -4.43 15.40
N ASN A 582 -12.61 -5.07 15.09
CA ASN A 582 -13.89 -4.89 15.81
C ASN A 582 -14.26 -3.42 16.05
N GLY A 583 -14.08 -2.58 15.01
CA GLY A 583 -14.34 -1.15 15.10
C GLY A 583 -13.26 -0.32 15.81
N CYS A 584 -12.28 -0.94 16.47
CA CYS A 584 -11.24 -0.27 17.23
C CYS A 584 -10.07 0.12 16.33
N VAL A 585 -9.87 1.41 16.13
CA VAL A 585 -8.84 1.96 15.23
C VAL A 585 -7.53 2.18 15.97
N VAL A 586 -6.40 1.81 15.34
CA VAL A 586 -5.05 2.04 15.86
C VAL A 586 -4.03 2.14 14.71
N TRP A 587 -2.93 2.85 14.92
CA TRP A 587 -1.80 2.88 14.02
C TRP A 587 -0.76 1.81 14.36
N ALA A 588 -0.27 1.09 13.35
CA ALA A 588 0.73 0.03 13.46
C ALA A 588 1.79 0.15 12.34
N GLY A 589 2.80 -0.72 12.32
CA GLY A 589 3.92 -0.68 11.39
C GLY A 589 4.06 -1.92 10.48
N ASN A 590 5.15 -2.03 9.70
CA ASN A 590 5.49 -3.13 8.77
C ASN A 590 7.02 -3.42 8.67
N CYS A 591 7.53 -4.37 7.82
CA CYS A 591 8.89 -4.96 7.85
C CYS A 591 9.70 -4.99 6.52
N ARG A 592 11.09 -5.23 6.57
CA ARG A 592 12.06 -5.33 5.43
C ARG A 592 13.32 -6.16 5.72
N SER A 593 13.88 -6.93 4.73
CA SER A 593 15.21 -7.60 4.81
C SER A 593 15.77 -8.11 3.46
N THR A 594 17.11 -8.36 3.34
CA THR A 594 17.83 -8.90 2.17
C THR A 594 18.99 -9.82 2.58
N THR A 595 19.75 -10.40 1.60
CA THR A 595 20.99 -11.17 1.85
C THR A 595 22.18 -10.58 1.08
N SER A 596 23.41 -10.77 1.58
CA SER A 596 24.67 -10.36 0.97
C SER A 596 25.67 -11.52 0.89
N PRO A 597 26.49 -11.63 -0.18
CA PRO A 597 27.50 -12.69 -0.27
C PRO A 597 28.61 -12.52 0.77
N ILE A 598 29.20 -13.63 1.17
CA ILE A 598 30.42 -13.68 1.97
C ILE A 598 31.54 -14.15 1.08
N VAL A 599 32.50 -13.29 0.84
CA VAL A 599 33.71 -13.60 0.06
C VAL A 599 34.71 -14.30 0.97
N LYS A 600 35.49 -15.24 0.40
CA LYS A 600 36.62 -15.89 1.07
C LYS A 600 37.64 -14.83 1.54
N SER A 601 38.37 -15.13 2.60
CA SER A 601 39.39 -14.21 3.12
C SER A 601 40.55 -14.06 2.10
N ARG A 602 41.31 -12.97 2.20
CA ARG A 602 42.51 -12.78 1.37
C ARG A 602 43.48 -14.00 1.48
N ARG A 603 43.60 -14.59 2.66
CA ARG A 603 44.43 -15.77 2.87
C ARG A 603 43.89 -16.98 2.12
N ASP A 604 42.57 -17.25 2.22
CA ASP A 604 41.92 -18.36 1.52
C ASP A 604 42.00 -18.20 0.00
N LEU A 605 42.00 -16.94 -0.50
CA LEU A 605 42.16 -16.63 -1.91
C LEU A 605 43.62 -16.67 -2.37
N SER A 606 44.59 -16.36 -1.50
CA SER A 606 46.01 -16.49 -1.80
C SER A 606 46.47 -17.94 -1.95
N ASP A 607 45.90 -18.86 -1.19
CA ASP A 607 46.18 -20.29 -1.36
C ASP A 607 45.69 -20.80 -2.71
N ASN A 608 44.56 -20.27 -3.24
CA ASN A 608 44.10 -20.54 -4.57
C ASN A 608 44.98 -19.86 -5.66
N ILE A 609 45.57 -18.70 -5.35
CA ILE A 609 46.53 -18.02 -6.23
C ILE A 609 47.84 -18.81 -6.31
N ILE A 610 48.32 -19.38 -5.23
CA ILE A 610 49.52 -20.24 -5.22
C ILE A 610 49.28 -21.46 -6.11
N ASN A 611 48.11 -22.08 -6.00
CA ASN A 611 47.73 -23.17 -6.89
C ASN A 611 47.56 -22.72 -8.37
N ALA A 612 47.09 -21.50 -8.61
CA ALA A 612 46.98 -20.91 -9.96
C ALA A 612 48.37 -20.48 -10.55
N GLN A 613 49.31 -20.07 -9.69
CA GLN A 613 50.69 -19.79 -10.11
C GLN A 613 51.42 -21.05 -10.53
N THR A 614 51.10 -22.20 -9.96
CA THR A 614 51.62 -23.51 -10.40
C THR A 614 51.11 -23.86 -11.82
N ILE A 615 50.04 -23.18 -12.27
CA ILE A 615 49.45 -23.32 -13.63
C ILE A 615 49.93 -22.20 -14.57
N GLY A 616 50.86 -21.34 -14.17
CA GLY A 616 51.52 -20.35 -15.06
C GLY A 616 50.85 -18.98 -15.14
N LEU A 617 50.08 -18.54 -14.19
CA LEU A 617 49.52 -17.19 -14.10
C LEU A 617 50.30 -16.32 -13.10
N SER A 618 50.94 -15.24 -13.62
CA SER A 618 51.72 -14.29 -12.82
C SER A 618 50.85 -13.35 -11.98
N ALA A 619 51.18 -13.22 -10.71
CA ALA A 619 50.54 -12.28 -9.77
C ALA A 619 51.19 -10.90 -9.82
N LEU A 620 50.42 -9.85 -9.81
CA LEU A 620 50.84 -8.49 -9.52
C LEU A 620 50.12 -7.98 -8.29
N ALA A 621 50.92 -7.58 -7.31
CA ALA A 621 50.45 -6.94 -6.07
C ALA A 621 50.39 -5.42 -6.28
N VAL A 622 49.50 -4.73 -5.58
CA VAL A 622 49.78 -3.52 -4.78
C VAL A 622 48.61 -2.63 -4.40
N ALA A 623 48.65 -2.23 -3.18
CA ALA A 623 48.30 -1.01 -2.42
C ALA A 623 46.85 -0.62 -2.27
N LEU A 624 46.40 -0.83 -1.18
CA LEU A 624 46.03 -0.17 0.07
C LEU A 624 45.18 1.11 -0.07
N THR A 625 43.96 1.01 0.29
CA THR A 625 43.34 2.03 1.15
C THR A 625 42.37 1.35 2.15
N GLY A 626 42.56 1.71 3.37
CA GLY A 626 42.14 1.14 4.62
C GLY A 626 40.68 0.72 4.80
N ALA A 627 40.53 -0.23 5.71
CA ALA A 627 39.28 -0.70 6.26
C ALA A 627 38.44 0.42 6.88
N VAL A 628 37.14 0.41 6.60
CA VAL A 628 36.18 1.32 7.21
C VAL A 628 35.49 0.63 8.38
N PRO A 629 35.35 1.27 9.57
CA PRO A 629 34.66 0.67 10.71
C PRO A 629 33.19 0.34 10.42
N ALA A 630 32.67 -0.71 11.03
CA ALA A 630 31.31 -1.24 10.90
C ALA A 630 30.17 -0.25 11.19
N ARG A 631 30.50 0.96 11.67
CA ARG A 631 29.55 2.04 11.97
C ARG A 631 29.59 3.19 10.98
N THR A 632 30.26 3.06 9.83
CA THR A 632 30.38 4.13 8.86
C THR A 632 29.06 4.30 8.10
N SER A 633 28.46 5.48 8.18
CA SER A 633 27.28 5.83 7.37
C SER A 633 27.67 5.92 5.88
N TYR A 634 26.68 5.78 4.97
CA TYR A 634 26.87 5.96 3.54
C TYR A 634 27.52 7.32 3.22
N ARG A 635 27.14 8.38 3.91
CA ARG A 635 27.75 9.70 3.84
C ARG A 635 29.25 9.62 4.15
N GLN A 636 29.63 9.10 5.31
CA GLN A 636 31.01 8.98 5.74
C GLN A 636 31.85 8.12 4.80
N TRP A 637 31.21 7.14 4.16
CA TRP A 637 31.82 6.33 3.12
C TRP A 637 32.05 7.13 1.85
N LEU A 638 31.03 7.83 1.33
CA LEU A 638 31.16 8.61 0.07
C LEU A 638 32.13 9.78 0.24
N GLU A 639 32.18 10.44 1.39
CA GLU A 639 33.14 11.47 1.71
C GLU A 639 34.61 11.01 1.61
N ARG A 640 34.85 9.72 1.85
CA ARG A 640 36.19 9.09 1.79
C ARG A 640 36.56 8.57 0.40
N GLN A 641 35.63 8.61 -0.56
CA GLN A 641 35.90 8.09 -1.89
C GLN A 641 36.67 9.09 -2.76
N PRO A 642 37.48 8.61 -3.75
CA PRO A 642 38.07 9.47 -4.74
C PRO A 642 37.04 10.32 -5.51
N ALA A 643 37.42 11.48 -5.97
CA ALA A 643 36.57 12.41 -6.72
C ALA A 643 35.84 11.75 -7.92
N SER A 644 36.46 10.79 -8.56
CA SER A 644 35.87 10.02 -9.66
C SER A 644 34.66 9.21 -9.23
N ILE A 645 34.72 8.55 -8.08
CA ILE A 645 33.61 7.76 -7.51
C ILE A 645 32.53 8.70 -6.99
N GLN A 646 32.89 9.80 -6.34
CA GLN A 646 31.94 10.80 -5.88
C GLN A 646 31.13 11.39 -7.07
N ARG A 647 31.78 11.69 -8.19
CA ARG A 647 31.11 12.14 -9.42
C ARG A 647 30.23 11.08 -10.04
N GLU A 648 30.68 9.84 -10.06
CA GLU A 648 29.89 8.71 -10.58
C GLU A 648 28.59 8.51 -9.78
N VAL A 649 28.67 8.64 -8.47
CA VAL A 649 27.52 8.46 -7.57
C VAL A 649 26.56 9.65 -7.60
N LEU A 650 27.09 10.87 -7.52
CA LEU A 650 26.28 12.09 -7.38
C LEU A 650 25.86 12.68 -8.74
N GLY A 651 26.60 12.36 -9.80
CA GLY A 651 26.55 13.10 -11.05
C GLY A 651 27.28 14.45 -10.92
N GLU A 652 27.72 15.04 -12.05
CA GLU A 652 28.61 16.21 -12.06
C GLU A 652 28.01 17.41 -11.29
N ALA A 653 26.75 17.75 -11.54
CA ALA A 653 26.11 18.91 -10.92
C ALA A 653 26.00 18.78 -9.39
N ARG A 654 25.52 17.63 -8.88
CA ARG A 654 25.42 17.40 -7.43
C ARG A 654 26.80 17.26 -6.79
N TYR A 655 27.77 16.68 -7.49
CA TYR A 655 29.15 16.61 -7.03
C TYR A 655 29.71 18.03 -6.81
N ASN A 656 29.48 18.97 -7.72
CA ASN A 656 29.94 20.34 -7.60
C ASN A 656 29.27 21.06 -6.43
N LEU A 657 27.95 20.89 -6.25
CA LEU A 657 27.23 21.42 -5.07
C LEU A 657 27.74 20.82 -3.74
N TYR A 658 28.13 19.57 -3.74
CA TYR A 658 28.75 18.92 -2.59
C TYR A 658 30.15 19.50 -2.32
N ARG A 659 30.95 19.70 -3.33
CA ARG A 659 32.32 20.20 -3.21
C ARG A 659 32.41 21.69 -2.86
N SER A 660 31.43 22.50 -3.28
CA SER A 660 31.30 23.89 -2.85
C SER A 660 30.87 24.04 -1.39
N GLY A 661 30.41 22.96 -0.75
CA GLY A 661 29.91 22.96 0.62
C GLY A 661 28.47 23.43 0.77
N GLU A 662 27.78 23.73 -0.33
CA GLU A 662 26.40 24.21 -0.31
C GLU A 662 25.41 23.11 0.10
N LEU A 663 25.73 21.85 -0.20
CA LEU A 663 24.86 20.74 0.14
C LEU A 663 25.62 19.52 0.69
N THR A 664 25.15 18.98 1.79
CA THR A 664 25.66 17.72 2.34
C THR A 664 25.01 16.53 1.64
N ILE A 665 25.71 15.39 1.59
CA ILE A 665 25.27 14.19 0.88
C ILE A 665 23.86 13.75 1.30
N ASP A 666 23.50 13.87 2.58
CA ASP A 666 22.19 13.48 3.09
C ASP A 666 21.03 14.33 2.52
N ARG A 667 21.33 15.56 2.09
CA ARG A 667 20.34 16.48 1.54
C ARG A 667 20.06 16.25 0.06
N PHE A 668 20.85 15.44 -0.63
CA PHE A 668 20.57 15.05 -2.01
C PHE A 668 19.44 14.03 -2.14
N TYR A 669 19.05 13.37 -1.05
CA TYR A 669 18.03 12.33 -1.07
C TYR A 669 16.71 12.83 -0.53
N SER A 670 15.64 12.51 -1.25
CA SER A 670 14.28 12.65 -0.74
C SER A 670 13.99 11.58 0.32
N ASP A 671 12.95 11.79 1.13
CA ASP A 671 12.45 10.78 2.07
C ASP A 671 12.07 9.44 1.42
N ASP A 672 11.92 9.43 0.09
CA ASP A 672 11.62 8.25 -0.72
C ASP A 672 12.91 7.54 -1.21
N ALA A 673 14.07 7.93 -0.69
CA ALA A 673 15.41 7.41 -1.02
C ALA A 673 15.79 7.56 -2.51
N ARG A 674 15.25 8.55 -3.23
CA ARG A 674 15.70 8.95 -4.56
C ARG A 674 16.48 10.24 -4.49
N PHE A 675 17.35 10.46 -5.46
CA PHE A 675 17.97 11.77 -5.61
C PHE A 675 16.91 12.82 -5.97
N TYR A 676 16.95 13.96 -5.30
CA TYR A 676 16.25 15.15 -5.78
C TYR A 676 16.78 15.53 -7.18
N THR A 677 15.90 15.92 -8.06
CA THR A 677 16.30 16.62 -9.28
C THR A 677 16.89 17.99 -8.92
N LEU A 678 17.67 18.59 -9.81
CA LEU A 678 18.21 19.93 -9.54
C LEU A 678 17.09 20.96 -9.36
N ARG A 679 15.97 20.83 -10.10
CA ARG A 679 14.78 21.68 -9.93
C ARG A 679 14.11 21.49 -8.56
N GLU A 680 14.08 20.29 -8.03
CA GLU A 680 13.54 20.05 -6.68
C GLU A 680 14.48 20.61 -5.60
N LEU A 681 15.80 20.57 -5.82
CA LEU A 681 16.77 21.19 -4.93
C LEU A 681 16.65 22.72 -4.93
N ASP A 682 16.46 23.32 -6.10
CA ASP A 682 16.17 24.75 -6.25
C ASP A 682 14.89 25.15 -5.49
N ASN A 683 13.81 24.42 -5.68
CA ASN A 683 12.55 24.61 -4.93
C ASN A 683 12.70 24.43 -3.40
N LEU A 684 13.73 23.73 -2.95
CA LEU A 684 14.08 23.56 -1.53
C LEU A 684 15.03 24.69 -1.02
N GLY A 685 15.33 25.68 -1.85
CA GLY A 685 16.15 26.82 -1.50
C GLY A 685 17.65 26.58 -1.60
N VAL A 686 18.08 25.52 -2.32
CA VAL A 686 19.50 25.30 -2.63
C VAL A 686 19.90 26.21 -3.79
N GLN A 687 20.95 26.98 -3.64
CA GLN A 687 21.46 27.85 -4.72
C GLN A 687 22.06 26.95 -5.83
N ILE A 688 21.33 26.79 -6.91
CA ILE A 688 21.81 26.05 -8.07
C ILE A 688 22.51 27.03 -9.02
N PRO A 689 23.78 26.79 -9.43
CA PRO A 689 24.47 27.63 -10.41
C PRO A 689 23.66 27.82 -11.69
N GLU A 690 23.65 29.04 -12.23
CA GLU A 690 22.84 29.42 -13.41
C GLU A 690 23.09 28.53 -14.62
N GLU A 691 24.30 28.04 -14.80
CA GLU A 691 24.66 27.10 -15.88
C GLU A 691 23.84 25.81 -15.86
N TYR A 692 23.50 25.30 -14.66
CA TYR A 692 22.65 24.11 -14.50
C TYR A 692 21.15 24.45 -14.60
N LEU A 693 20.75 25.66 -14.20
CA LEU A 693 19.35 26.13 -14.32
C LEU A 693 18.96 26.31 -15.80
N ARG A 694 19.84 26.87 -16.64
CA ARG A 694 19.63 26.99 -18.09
C ARG A 694 19.40 25.62 -18.73
N PHE A 695 20.23 24.63 -18.38
CA PHE A 695 20.09 23.26 -18.89
C PHE A 695 18.75 22.59 -18.48
N ILE A 696 18.25 22.90 -17.27
CA ILE A 696 16.96 22.38 -16.78
C ILE A 696 15.79 23.03 -17.50
N ASN A 697 15.91 24.28 -17.91
CA ASN A 697 14.87 25.06 -18.58
C ASN A 697 14.83 24.84 -20.10
N GLY A 698 15.76 24.06 -20.63
CA GLY A 698 15.83 23.80 -22.08
C GLY A 698 16.39 24.97 -22.90
N GLU A 699 17.04 25.91 -22.23
CA GLU A 699 17.75 27.02 -22.87
C GLU A 699 19.20 26.54 -23.19
N THR A 700 19.44 26.17 -24.46
CA THR A 700 20.77 25.79 -24.98
C THR A 700 21.59 27.03 -25.35
#